data_af0faa6de42c0a4628e460ab04e01856
#
_entry.id   af0faa6de42c0a4628e460ab04e01856
#
_cell.length_a   1.000
_cell.length_b   1.000
_cell.length_c   1.000
_cell.angle_alpha   90.00
_cell.angle_beta   90.00
_cell.angle_gamma   90.00
#
_symmetry.space_group_name_H-M   'P 1'
#
loop_
_entity.id
_entity.type
_entity.pdbx_description
1 polymer ?
#
loop_
_entity_poly.entity_id
_entity_poly.type
_entity_poly.pdbx_seq_one_letter_code
_entity_poly.pdbx_strand_id
1 'polypeptide(L)'
;MKRDNIRNIAIIAHVDHGKTTLVDAMLKQTHTVKDNAETKDLIMDSMDLERERGITIRAKNASLIYNGTKINIVDTPGHADFGGEVERTLRMADGVLLLVDAKEGPMPQTKFVLKKALELGLKAIVVVNKVDKPDAQVEDTTNKTFDLFVKLDAKDHQLDFQIIYAAGAMGLADTDLENLKTKIAAKAEPDVSPLFDAIIKFIPAPDVKPEDPFAMLVLALVYDNYKGKMGIGKIISGSIKKAHNICRIKTTGERTNGKISSLQMYEGLKPIDVEEATAGDIVAIGGFDDISIGETLTDPVNPIHLEPVEIEPPTIKMTFGVNTSPFAGKEGKLVTSRNLRERLLKELEINVALKVATLDGTPLTAEASSGGGESFLVSGRGELHLGVLIETMRREGFELQVSQPQVIYHYQKADGTSSPLPLGEGQGEGLKDLIRLEPYEIVSIDVPAEYQGAVIENLGKRGGEMQGMDTNHAGEMHAEYLIPTRGLIGLKNLLLTQTRGTVIMNNLFDSYKPAHNIDTHVNDHGSLISSETGVSNSYGLNNAQERGILFIGPAVDVYEGMVVGKNALDSDIELNVCKTKKLTNIRSSGTDEAIILTPPRPVELDFALEYVGPDELVEVTPKSIRIRKKILNATERKRSERK
;
A
#
# COMPACT_ATOMS: atom_id res chain seq x y z
N MET A 1 27.80 -24.79 0.59
CA MET A 1 27.26 -25.94 1.38
C MET A 1 25.79 -25.70 1.64
N LYS A 2 24.92 -26.68 1.35
CA LYS A 2 23.49 -26.55 1.65
C LYS A 2 23.23 -26.74 3.14
N ARG A 3 22.41 -25.86 3.70
CA ARG A 3 22.00 -25.91 5.11
C ARG A 3 20.60 -26.51 5.22
N ASP A 4 20.52 -27.83 5.24
CA ASP A 4 19.27 -28.58 5.09
C ASP A 4 18.26 -28.42 6.23
N ASN A 5 18.68 -27.91 7.38
CA ASN A 5 17.84 -27.68 8.56
C ASN A 5 17.14 -26.31 8.58
N ILE A 6 17.19 -25.54 7.47
CA ILE A 6 16.50 -24.25 7.33
C ILE A 6 15.79 -24.17 6.00
N ARG A 7 14.61 -23.50 5.99
CA ARG A 7 13.89 -23.02 4.80
C ARG A 7 13.43 -21.59 5.04
N ASN A 8 13.74 -20.70 4.10
CA ASN A 8 13.27 -19.32 4.12
C ASN A 8 12.21 -19.16 3.03
N ILE A 9 10.98 -18.94 3.40
CA ILE A 9 9.85 -18.81 2.47
C ILE A 9 9.21 -17.44 2.55
N ALA A 10 8.84 -16.88 1.40
CA ALA A 10 7.97 -15.73 1.33
C ALA A 10 6.56 -16.18 0.94
N ILE A 11 5.53 -15.57 1.52
CA ILE A 11 4.14 -15.89 1.19
C ILE A 11 3.58 -14.78 0.30
N ILE A 12 3.14 -15.17 -0.90
CA ILE A 12 2.51 -14.33 -1.89
C ILE A 12 1.03 -14.67 -1.96
N ALA A 13 0.16 -13.69 -1.77
CA ALA A 13 -1.28 -13.86 -1.88
C ALA A 13 -1.94 -12.56 -2.29
N HIS A 14 -3.08 -12.68 -2.97
CA HIS A 14 -3.99 -11.55 -3.11
C HIS A 14 -4.73 -11.28 -1.78
N VAL A 15 -5.34 -10.09 -1.68
CA VAL A 15 -6.24 -9.74 -0.57
C VAL A 15 -7.33 -10.81 -0.47
N ASP A 16 -7.69 -11.20 0.72
CA ASP A 16 -8.73 -12.19 1.03
C ASP A 16 -8.48 -13.63 0.53
N HIS A 17 -7.38 -13.95 -0.15
CA HIS A 17 -7.05 -15.34 -0.51
C HIS A 17 -6.74 -16.25 0.69
N GLY A 18 -6.72 -15.70 1.90
CA GLY A 18 -6.57 -16.46 3.15
C GLY A 18 -5.14 -16.63 3.63
N LYS A 19 -4.23 -15.71 3.28
CA LYS A 19 -2.82 -15.70 3.70
C LYS A 19 -2.68 -15.80 5.22
N THR A 20 -3.26 -14.85 5.95
CA THR A 20 -3.17 -14.79 7.41
C THR A 20 -3.77 -16.03 8.07
N THR A 21 -4.90 -16.51 7.56
CA THR A 21 -5.56 -17.72 8.05
C THR A 21 -4.69 -18.97 7.90
N LEU A 22 -4.01 -19.13 6.75
CA LEU A 22 -3.12 -20.26 6.52
C LEU A 22 -1.88 -20.20 7.43
N VAL A 23 -1.27 -19.02 7.57
CA VAL A 23 -0.11 -18.84 8.46
C VAL A 23 -0.49 -19.11 9.90
N ASP A 24 -1.66 -18.64 10.34
CA ASP A 24 -2.18 -18.93 11.69
C ASP A 24 -2.35 -20.44 11.90
N ALA A 25 -2.88 -21.17 10.92
CA ALA A 25 -2.99 -22.63 10.99
C ALA A 25 -1.61 -23.30 11.09
N MET A 26 -0.60 -22.83 10.33
CA MET A 26 0.76 -23.34 10.40
C MET A 26 1.39 -23.10 11.79
N LEU A 27 1.24 -21.90 12.36
CA LEU A 27 1.79 -21.54 13.66
C LEU A 27 1.08 -22.29 14.83
N LYS A 28 -0.21 -22.53 14.71
CA LYS A 28 -1.00 -23.31 15.71
C LYS A 28 -0.59 -24.77 15.71
N GLN A 29 -0.48 -25.39 14.56
CA GLN A 29 -0.12 -26.80 14.47
C GLN A 29 1.28 -27.13 15.01
N THR A 30 2.21 -26.18 14.91
CA THR A 30 3.57 -26.34 15.46
C THR A 30 3.67 -25.94 16.92
N HIS A 31 2.54 -25.63 17.60
CA HIS A 31 2.47 -25.18 18.99
C HIS A 31 3.37 -23.97 19.29
N THR A 32 3.74 -23.23 18.26
CA THR A 32 4.58 -22.03 18.36
C THR A 32 3.83 -20.88 19.05
N VAL A 33 2.50 -20.89 18.98
CA VAL A 33 1.62 -19.96 19.69
C VAL A 33 0.72 -20.74 20.63
N LYS A 34 0.70 -20.36 21.92
CA LYS A 34 -0.18 -21.00 22.92
C LYS A 34 -1.64 -20.62 22.64
N ASP A 35 -2.53 -21.60 22.67
CA ASP A 35 -3.98 -21.42 22.63
C ASP A 35 -4.47 -20.72 23.91
N ASN A 36 -4.27 -19.42 24.03
CA ASN A 36 -4.93 -18.62 25.05
C ASN A 36 -6.24 -18.06 24.48
N ALA A 37 -7.31 -18.14 25.24
CA ALA A 37 -8.67 -17.71 24.86
C ALA A 37 -8.79 -16.22 24.44
N GLU A 38 -7.74 -15.42 24.59
CA GLU A 38 -7.64 -14.02 24.18
C GLU A 38 -7.12 -13.83 22.75
N THR A 39 -6.54 -14.85 22.09
CA THR A 39 -6.03 -14.79 20.72
C THR A 39 -7.10 -15.20 19.70
N LYS A 40 -8.28 -14.56 19.74
CA LYS A 40 -9.31 -14.74 18.69
C LYS A 40 -9.03 -13.95 17.41
N ASP A 41 -8.03 -13.04 17.43
CA ASP A 41 -7.68 -12.20 16.31
C ASP A 41 -6.54 -12.83 15.49
N LEU A 42 -6.55 -12.57 14.18
CA LEU A 42 -5.53 -12.99 13.24
C LEU A 42 -4.14 -12.56 13.74
N ILE A 43 -3.28 -13.55 14.01
CA ILE A 43 -2.02 -13.35 14.77
C ILE A 43 -1.01 -12.50 13.99
N MET A 44 -1.00 -12.62 12.66
CA MET A 44 -0.07 -11.90 11.78
C MET A 44 -0.48 -10.45 11.54
N ASP A 45 -1.76 -10.09 11.54
CA ASP A 45 -2.22 -8.73 11.26
C ASP A 45 -2.21 -7.89 12.54
N SER A 46 -1.05 -7.31 12.85
CA SER A 46 -0.84 -6.57 14.10
C SER A 46 -1.28 -5.10 14.03
N MET A 47 -1.43 -4.52 12.82
CA MET A 47 -1.90 -3.15 12.63
C MET A 47 -3.41 -3.11 12.42
N ASP A 48 -4.11 -2.19 13.08
CA ASP A 48 -5.56 -2.03 12.90
C ASP A 48 -5.92 -1.71 11.44
N LEU A 49 -5.07 -0.93 10.74
CA LEU A 49 -5.25 -0.62 9.32
C LEU A 49 -5.15 -1.84 8.41
N GLU A 50 -4.27 -2.80 8.73
CA GLU A 50 -4.16 -4.05 7.98
C GLU A 50 -5.43 -4.88 8.12
N ARG A 51 -5.97 -4.98 9.36
CA ARG A 51 -7.21 -5.70 9.65
C ARG A 51 -8.44 -5.07 8.99
N GLU A 52 -8.55 -3.73 9.04
CA GLU A 52 -9.67 -3.00 8.44
C GLU A 52 -9.68 -3.06 6.92
N ARG A 53 -8.49 -3.01 6.29
CA ARG A 53 -8.35 -3.02 4.84
C ARG A 53 -8.14 -4.42 4.25
N GLY A 54 -7.91 -5.43 5.09
CA GLY A 54 -7.60 -6.80 4.66
C GLY A 54 -6.28 -6.95 3.92
N ILE A 55 -5.37 -5.97 4.01
CA ILE A 55 -4.09 -5.95 3.28
C ILE A 55 -2.91 -5.97 4.22
N THR A 56 -1.84 -6.68 3.86
CA THR A 56 -0.54 -6.54 4.52
C THR A 56 0.15 -5.27 4.04
N ILE A 57 0.46 -4.37 4.97
CA ILE A 57 1.12 -3.09 4.69
C ILE A 57 2.62 -3.22 4.91
N ARG A 58 3.01 -3.86 6.03
CA ARG A 58 4.42 -4.06 6.40
C ARG A 58 4.77 -5.53 6.42
N ALA A 59 5.93 -5.83 5.86
CA ALA A 59 6.49 -7.18 5.94
C ALA A 59 6.75 -7.59 7.40
N LYS A 60 6.45 -8.84 7.71
CA LYS A 60 6.66 -9.44 9.03
C LYS A 60 7.43 -10.73 8.91
N ASN A 61 8.20 -11.03 9.93
CA ASN A 61 8.94 -12.27 10.02
C ASN A 61 8.36 -13.14 11.11
N ALA A 62 8.16 -14.41 10.78
CA ALA A 62 7.81 -15.45 11.72
C ALA A 62 8.71 -16.66 11.52
N SER A 63 8.80 -17.53 12.49
CA SER A 63 9.47 -18.81 12.29
C SER A 63 8.78 -19.92 13.08
N LEU A 64 8.88 -21.13 12.58
CA LEU A 64 8.38 -22.34 13.22
C LEU A 64 9.39 -23.48 13.03
N ILE A 65 9.28 -24.51 13.85
CA ILE A 65 10.10 -25.70 13.76
C ILE A 65 9.19 -26.89 13.45
N TYR A 66 9.49 -27.58 12.34
CA TYR A 66 8.79 -28.81 11.95
C TYR A 66 9.81 -29.90 11.61
N ASN A 67 9.71 -31.06 12.28
CA ASN A 67 10.61 -32.20 12.13
C ASN A 67 12.11 -31.81 12.18
N GLY A 68 12.49 -30.91 13.10
CA GLY A 68 13.88 -30.45 13.26
C GLY A 68 14.36 -29.44 12.22
N THR A 69 13.50 -29.09 11.24
CA THR A 69 13.78 -28.02 10.25
C THR A 69 13.14 -26.72 10.70
N LYS A 70 13.92 -25.65 10.73
CA LYS A 70 13.43 -24.29 10.96
C LYS A 70 12.87 -23.73 9.66
N ILE A 71 11.61 -23.33 9.67
CA ILE A 71 10.96 -22.65 8.54
C ILE A 71 10.75 -21.19 8.93
N ASN A 72 11.49 -20.28 8.30
CA ASN A 72 11.29 -18.85 8.42
C ASN A 72 10.25 -18.42 7.39
N ILE A 73 9.24 -17.69 7.84
CA ILE A 73 8.14 -17.17 7.03
C ILE A 73 8.31 -15.66 6.95
N VAL A 74 8.46 -15.15 5.73
CA VAL A 74 8.48 -13.72 5.46
C VAL A 74 7.13 -13.35 4.84
N ASP A 75 6.31 -12.63 5.59
CA ASP A 75 5.02 -12.13 5.11
C ASP A 75 5.24 -10.94 4.19
N THR A 76 4.79 -11.03 2.93
CA THR A 76 5.00 -9.98 1.92
C THR A 76 3.73 -9.18 1.69
N PRO A 77 3.82 -7.84 1.54
CA PRO A 77 2.71 -7.06 1.02
C PRO A 77 2.26 -7.57 -0.35
N GLY A 78 0.95 -7.58 -0.59
CA GLY A 78 0.40 -8.01 -1.90
C GLY A 78 0.26 -6.87 -2.90
N HIS A 79 0.18 -5.61 -2.44
CA HIS A 79 -0.14 -4.46 -3.28
C HIS A 79 1.11 -3.85 -3.93
N ALA A 80 0.99 -3.44 -5.21
CA ALA A 80 2.08 -2.86 -5.99
C ALA A 80 2.64 -1.55 -5.39
N ASP A 81 1.81 -0.77 -4.69
CA ASP A 81 2.22 0.46 -3.99
C ASP A 81 3.30 0.22 -2.92
N PHE A 82 3.41 -1.02 -2.43
CA PHE A 82 4.44 -1.46 -1.50
C PHE A 82 5.56 -2.27 -2.18
N GLY A 83 5.73 -2.12 -3.50
CA GLY A 83 6.69 -2.89 -4.31
C GLY A 83 8.12 -2.86 -3.78
N GLY A 84 8.58 -1.73 -3.22
CA GLY A 84 9.89 -1.64 -2.59
C GLY A 84 10.06 -2.55 -1.37
N GLU A 85 8.99 -2.84 -0.61
CA GLU A 85 9.03 -3.84 0.46
C GLU A 85 9.01 -5.26 -0.09
N VAL A 86 8.24 -5.51 -1.14
CA VAL A 86 8.16 -6.81 -1.81
C VAL A 86 9.53 -7.25 -2.31
N GLU A 87 10.25 -6.40 -3.04
CA GLU A 87 11.58 -6.73 -3.57
C GLU A 87 12.59 -7.06 -2.47
N ARG A 88 12.56 -6.30 -1.37
CA ARG A 88 13.46 -6.53 -0.23
C ARG A 88 13.14 -7.82 0.51
N THR A 89 11.86 -8.08 0.76
CA THR A 89 11.42 -9.27 1.48
C THR A 89 11.68 -10.54 0.68
N LEU A 90 11.46 -10.53 -0.63
CA LEU A 90 11.78 -11.67 -1.49
C LEU A 90 13.26 -12.05 -1.50
N ARG A 91 14.17 -11.09 -1.32
CA ARG A 91 15.62 -11.38 -1.21
C ARG A 91 15.99 -12.12 0.08
N MET A 92 15.14 -12.14 1.09
CA MET A 92 15.35 -12.96 2.30
C MET A 92 14.94 -14.41 2.09
N ALA A 93 14.08 -14.69 1.10
CA ALA A 93 13.54 -16.01 0.85
C ALA A 93 14.42 -16.89 -0.05
N ASP A 94 14.26 -18.20 0.05
CA ASP A 94 14.84 -19.22 -0.83
C ASP A 94 13.77 -19.83 -1.77
N GLY A 95 12.49 -19.53 -1.50
CA GLY A 95 11.36 -19.90 -2.32
C GLY A 95 10.08 -19.22 -1.85
N VAL A 96 8.98 -19.42 -2.58
CA VAL A 96 7.71 -18.74 -2.33
C VAL A 96 6.55 -19.73 -2.23
N LEU A 97 5.59 -19.40 -1.35
CA LEU A 97 4.26 -19.98 -1.35
C LEU A 97 3.33 -19.02 -2.06
N LEU A 98 2.83 -19.44 -3.22
CA LEU A 98 1.84 -18.70 -3.99
C LEU A 98 0.45 -19.19 -3.59
N LEU A 99 -0.27 -18.37 -2.83
CA LEU A 99 -1.62 -18.69 -2.37
C LEU A 99 -2.65 -18.13 -3.35
N VAL A 100 -3.51 -19.01 -3.87
CA VAL A 100 -4.54 -18.68 -4.85
C VAL A 100 -5.89 -19.17 -4.34
N ASP A 101 -6.91 -18.30 -4.39
CA ASP A 101 -8.29 -18.70 -4.09
C ASP A 101 -8.83 -19.63 -5.17
N ALA A 102 -9.46 -20.75 -4.78
CA ALA A 102 -9.99 -21.75 -5.69
C ALA A 102 -11.14 -21.26 -6.57
N LYS A 103 -11.78 -20.14 -6.24
CA LYS A 103 -12.84 -19.51 -7.03
C LYS A 103 -12.30 -18.41 -7.94
N GLU A 104 -11.51 -17.50 -7.37
CA GLU A 104 -11.07 -16.26 -8.04
C GLU A 104 -9.88 -16.50 -8.98
N GLY A 105 -9.05 -17.50 -8.66
CA GLY A 105 -7.83 -17.74 -9.41
C GLY A 105 -6.72 -16.71 -9.12
N PRO A 106 -5.66 -16.67 -9.96
CA PRO A 106 -4.54 -15.75 -9.78
C PRO A 106 -4.95 -14.30 -10.18
N MET A 107 -4.95 -13.41 -9.21
CA MET A 107 -5.34 -12.00 -9.36
C MET A 107 -4.17 -11.10 -9.79
N PRO A 108 -4.41 -9.90 -10.36
CA PRO A 108 -3.34 -9.04 -10.91
C PRO A 108 -2.25 -8.64 -9.92
N GLN A 109 -2.57 -8.38 -8.66
CA GLN A 109 -1.56 -8.08 -7.63
C GLN A 109 -0.59 -9.25 -7.43
N THR A 110 -1.10 -10.48 -7.51
CA THR A 110 -0.29 -11.70 -7.44
C THR A 110 0.70 -11.77 -8.60
N LYS A 111 0.33 -11.29 -9.81
CA LYS A 111 1.22 -11.26 -11.00
C LYS A 111 2.51 -10.48 -10.72
N PHE A 112 2.40 -9.29 -10.08
CA PHE A 112 3.56 -8.44 -9.79
C PHE A 112 4.55 -9.13 -8.85
N VAL A 113 4.06 -9.62 -7.70
CA VAL A 113 4.93 -10.24 -6.69
C VAL A 113 5.53 -11.54 -7.22
N LEU A 114 4.73 -12.32 -7.96
CA LEU A 114 5.21 -13.55 -8.61
C LEU A 114 6.28 -13.25 -9.67
N LYS A 115 6.08 -12.24 -10.52
CA LYS A 115 7.08 -11.80 -11.51
C LYS A 115 8.42 -11.50 -10.85
N LYS A 116 8.42 -10.71 -9.77
CA LYS A 116 9.63 -10.38 -9.01
C LYS A 116 10.29 -11.63 -8.39
N ALA A 117 9.49 -12.56 -7.88
CA ALA A 117 9.99 -13.82 -7.34
C ALA A 117 10.66 -14.70 -8.44
N LEU A 118 10.05 -14.76 -9.63
CA LEU A 118 10.60 -15.51 -10.77
C LEU A 118 11.88 -14.88 -11.32
N GLU A 119 11.95 -13.53 -11.40
CA GLU A 119 13.16 -12.78 -11.78
C GLU A 119 14.33 -13.07 -10.82
N LEU A 120 14.05 -13.20 -9.51
CA LEU A 120 15.03 -13.61 -8.50
C LEU A 120 15.40 -15.11 -8.54
N GLY A 121 14.79 -15.88 -9.44
CA GLY A 121 15.03 -17.33 -9.59
C GLY A 121 14.43 -18.18 -8.47
N LEU A 122 13.50 -17.65 -7.68
CA LEU A 122 12.88 -18.37 -6.57
C LEU A 122 11.96 -19.48 -7.10
N LYS A 123 11.96 -20.64 -6.40
CA LYS A 123 11.00 -21.73 -6.66
C LYS A 123 9.69 -21.44 -5.95
N ALA A 124 8.58 -21.78 -6.61
CA ALA A 124 7.23 -21.61 -6.08
C ALA A 124 6.60 -22.96 -5.69
N ILE A 125 5.82 -22.95 -4.60
CA ILE A 125 4.78 -23.93 -4.32
C ILE A 125 3.45 -23.20 -4.47
N VAL A 126 2.54 -23.72 -5.27
CA VAL A 126 1.21 -23.16 -5.45
C VAL A 126 0.27 -23.78 -4.43
N VAL A 127 -0.39 -22.96 -3.64
CA VAL A 127 -1.39 -23.40 -2.66
C VAL A 127 -2.77 -22.92 -3.12
N VAL A 128 -3.58 -23.85 -3.62
CA VAL A 128 -4.98 -23.60 -4.01
C VAL A 128 -5.84 -23.68 -2.74
N ASN A 129 -6.24 -22.51 -2.23
CA ASN A 129 -6.94 -22.38 -0.96
C ASN A 129 -8.46 -22.24 -1.14
N LYS A 130 -9.21 -22.39 -0.05
CA LYS A 130 -10.67 -22.31 0.02
C LYS A 130 -11.38 -23.39 -0.81
N VAL A 131 -10.79 -24.56 -0.92
CA VAL A 131 -11.37 -25.73 -1.61
C VAL A 131 -12.68 -26.21 -0.97
N ASP A 132 -12.90 -25.82 0.30
CA ASP A 132 -14.12 -26.10 1.08
C ASP A 132 -15.36 -25.30 0.60
N LYS A 133 -15.17 -24.29 -0.23
CA LYS A 133 -16.26 -23.46 -0.74
C LYS A 133 -17.05 -24.17 -1.84
N PRO A 134 -18.41 -24.01 -1.89
CA PRO A 134 -19.25 -24.70 -2.87
C PRO A 134 -19.02 -24.22 -4.32
N ASP A 135 -18.47 -23.03 -4.49
CA ASP A 135 -18.17 -22.38 -5.77
C ASP A 135 -16.69 -22.49 -6.19
N ALA A 136 -15.91 -23.34 -5.51
CA ALA A 136 -14.52 -23.60 -5.82
C ALA A 136 -14.35 -24.24 -7.21
N GLN A 137 -13.49 -23.66 -8.06
CA GLN A 137 -13.15 -24.11 -9.41
C GLN A 137 -11.67 -24.50 -9.47
N VAL A 138 -11.32 -25.57 -8.76
CA VAL A 138 -9.91 -25.93 -8.49
C VAL A 138 -9.12 -26.20 -9.77
N GLU A 139 -9.71 -26.94 -10.73
CA GLU A 139 -9.05 -27.29 -12.00
C GLU A 139 -8.81 -26.04 -12.87
N ASP A 140 -9.82 -25.20 -13.03
CA ASP A 140 -9.71 -23.93 -13.76
C ASP A 140 -8.67 -22.99 -13.14
N THR A 141 -8.70 -22.85 -11.81
CA THR A 141 -7.71 -22.06 -11.05
C THR A 141 -6.29 -22.58 -11.24
N THR A 142 -6.10 -23.90 -11.25
CA THR A 142 -4.79 -24.51 -11.46
C THR A 142 -4.27 -24.21 -12.87
N ASN A 143 -5.12 -24.36 -13.88
CA ASN A 143 -4.77 -24.07 -15.28
C ASN A 143 -4.44 -22.58 -15.47
N LYS A 144 -5.27 -21.68 -14.97
CA LYS A 144 -5.00 -20.23 -15.00
C LYS A 144 -3.69 -19.84 -14.30
N THR A 145 -3.36 -20.53 -13.21
CA THR A 145 -2.10 -20.31 -12.50
C THR A 145 -0.91 -20.78 -13.34
N PHE A 146 -1.00 -21.93 -14.00
CA PHE A 146 0.03 -22.39 -14.92
C PHE A 146 0.22 -21.41 -16.09
N ASP A 147 -0.88 -20.97 -16.72
CA ASP A 147 -0.85 -19.98 -17.80
C ASP A 147 -0.20 -18.66 -17.35
N LEU A 148 -0.43 -18.26 -16.09
CA LEU A 148 0.22 -17.08 -15.52
C LEU A 148 1.74 -17.24 -15.45
N PHE A 149 2.26 -18.40 -15.00
CA PHE A 149 3.71 -18.64 -14.99
C PHE A 149 4.30 -18.58 -16.40
N VAL A 150 3.62 -19.15 -17.39
CA VAL A 150 4.04 -19.07 -18.80
C VAL A 150 4.05 -17.63 -19.30
N LYS A 151 3.00 -16.85 -19.01
CA LYS A 151 2.90 -15.43 -19.38
C LYS A 151 3.99 -14.55 -18.72
N LEU A 152 4.52 -14.98 -17.59
CA LEU A 152 5.59 -14.29 -16.85
C LEU A 152 6.99 -14.78 -17.21
N ASP A 153 7.14 -15.51 -18.32
CA ASP A 153 8.42 -16.06 -18.81
C ASP A 153 9.17 -16.91 -17.77
N ALA A 154 8.40 -17.70 -16.99
CA ALA A 154 8.99 -18.61 -16.01
C ALA A 154 9.88 -19.64 -16.71
N LYS A 155 11.04 -19.92 -16.12
CA LYS A 155 11.99 -20.91 -16.62
C LYS A 155 11.43 -22.33 -16.42
N ASP A 156 11.89 -23.30 -17.23
CA ASP A 156 11.40 -24.70 -17.19
C ASP A 156 11.37 -25.28 -15.76
N HIS A 157 12.42 -25.03 -14.96
CA HIS A 157 12.49 -25.51 -13.58
C HIS A 157 11.57 -24.76 -12.60
N GLN A 158 10.96 -23.65 -13.01
CA GLN A 158 9.96 -22.90 -12.25
C GLN A 158 8.55 -23.27 -12.69
N LEU A 159 8.36 -23.79 -13.91
CA LEU A 159 7.10 -24.33 -14.39
C LEU A 159 6.76 -25.69 -13.74
N ASP A 160 7.78 -26.41 -13.25
CA ASP A 160 7.61 -27.66 -12.48
C ASP A 160 7.37 -27.32 -11.00
N PHE A 161 6.28 -26.62 -10.72
CA PHE A 161 5.89 -26.26 -9.36
C PHE A 161 4.97 -27.33 -8.73
N GLN A 162 5.11 -27.51 -7.41
CA GLN A 162 4.23 -28.38 -6.63
C GLN A 162 2.92 -27.66 -6.33
N ILE A 163 1.80 -28.38 -6.43
CA ILE A 163 0.48 -27.90 -6.01
C ILE A 163 0.09 -28.55 -4.68
N ILE A 164 -0.43 -27.72 -3.78
CA ILE A 164 -1.04 -28.12 -2.51
C ILE A 164 -2.46 -27.57 -2.50
N TYR A 165 -3.40 -28.40 -2.13
CA TYR A 165 -4.79 -28.00 -1.92
C TYR A 165 -5.00 -27.69 -0.44
N ALA A 166 -5.75 -26.62 -0.12
CA ALA A 166 -5.94 -26.20 1.25
C ALA A 166 -7.37 -25.70 1.53
N ALA A 167 -7.81 -25.95 2.75
CA ALA A 167 -8.94 -25.32 3.40
C ALA A 167 -8.41 -24.60 4.66
N GLY A 168 -7.76 -23.46 4.46
CA GLY A 168 -6.99 -22.77 5.50
C GLY A 168 -7.82 -22.42 6.74
N ALA A 169 -9.11 -22.08 6.59
CA ALA A 169 -10.02 -21.83 7.71
C ALA A 169 -10.28 -23.05 8.58
N MET A 170 -10.16 -24.25 8.00
CA MET A 170 -10.30 -25.52 8.71
C MET A 170 -8.93 -26.07 9.18
N GLY A 171 -7.83 -25.43 8.81
CA GLY A 171 -6.47 -25.91 9.09
C GLY A 171 -6.12 -27.20 8.36
N LEU A 172 -6.69 -27.46 7.18
CA LEU A 172 -6.48 -28.69 6.41
C LEU A 172 -5.70 -28.39 5.13
N ALA A 173 -4.74 -29.26 4.81
CA ALA A 173 -4.02 -29.25 3.52
C ALA A 173 -3.72 -30.69 3.06
N ASP A 174 -3.62 -30.88 1.75
CA ASP A 174 -3.22 -32.16 1.16
C ASP A 174 -2.59 -31.95 -0.23
N THR A 175 -1.78 -32.90 -0.67
CA THR A 175 -1.24 -32.96 -2.04
C THR A 175 -2.25 -33.54 -3.03
N ASP A 176 -3.28 -34.21 -2.55
CA ASP A 176 -4.34 -34.83 -3.34
C ASP A 176 -5.70 -34.18 -3.00
N LEU A 177 -6.40 -33.73 -4.05
CA LEU A 177 -7.67 -33.01 -3.93
C LEU A 177 -8.79 -33.89 -3.36
N GLU A 178 -8.87 -35.15 -3.77
CA GLU A 178 -9.94 -36.04 -3.32
C GLU A 178 -9.75 -36.46 -1.86
N ASN A 179 -8.49 -36.66 -1.45
CA ASN A 179 -8.16 -36.86 -0.05
C ASN A 179 -8.58 -35.65 0.80
N LEU A 180 -8.27 -34.42 0.33
CA LEU A 180 -8.67 -33.20 1.06
C LEU A 180 -10.19 -33.10 1.16
N LYS A 181 -10.94 -33.32 0.09
CA LYS A 181 -12.41 -33.33 0.11
C LYS A 181 -12.96 -34.34 1.11
N THR A 182 -12.35 -35.53 1.18
CA THR A 182 -12.73 -36.55 2.14
C THR A 182 -12.47 -36.11 3.58
N LYS A 183 -11.31 -35.48 3.87
CA LYS A 183 -10.99 -34.92 5.18
C LYS A 183 -11.98 -33.79 5.58
N ILE A 184 -12.34 -32.91 4.64
CA ILE A 184 -13.34 -31.85 4.85
C ILE A 184 -14.72 -32.45 5.19
N ALA A 185 -15.19 -33.41 4.39
CA ALA A 185 -16.48 -34.09 4.60
C ALA A 185 -16.55 -34.82 5.95
N ALA A 186 -15.45 -35.43 6.36
CA ALA A 186 -15.30 -36.11 7.64
C ALA A 186 -15.12 -35.17 8.83
N LYS A 187 -14.99 -33.86 8.60
CA LYS A 187 -14.60 -32.86 9.64
C LYS A 187 -13.36 -33.33 10.41
N ALA A 188 -12.33 -33.75 9.68
CA ALA A 188 -11.09 -34.25 10.26
C ALA A 188 -10.42 -33.15 11.13
N GLU A 189 -9.58 -33.60 12.08
CA GLU A 189 -8.74 -32.70 12.87
C GLU A 189 -7.80 -31.88 11.95
N PRO A 190 -7.49 -30.63 12.34
CA PRO A 190 -6.59 -29.77 11.55
C PRO A 190 -5.24 -30.46 11.28
N ASP A 191 -4.85 -30.49 10.02
CA ASP A 191 -3.60 -31.08 9.56
C ASP A 191 -3.06 -30.37 8.33
N VAL A 192 -2.01 -29.52 8.51
CA VAL A 192 -1.27 -28.88 7.43
C VAL A 192 0.12 -29.49 7.23
N SER A 193 0.39 -30.67 7.79
CA SER A 193 1.67 -31.39 7.64
C SER A 193 2.06 -31.62 6.18
N PRO A 194 1.14 -31.93 5.24
CA PRO A 194 1.49 -32.08 3.82
C PRO A 194 2.08 -30.80 3.20
N LEU A 195 1.69 -29.61 3.69
CA LEU A 195 2.29 -28.33 3.27
C LEU A 195 3.73 -28.20 3.80
N PHE A 196 3.98 -28.54 5.06
CA PHE A 196 5.33 -28.53 5.61
C PHE A 196 6.27 -29.50 4.90
N ASP A 197 5.80 -30.71 4.62
CA ASP A 197 6.57 -31.72 3.90
C ASP A 197 6.90 -31.24 2.47
N ALA A 198 5.95 -30.56 1.80
CA ALA A 198 6.18 -29.96 0.50
C ALA A 198 7.23 -28.82 0.59
N ILE A 199 7.16 -27.94 1.60
CA ILE A 199 8.15 -26.88 1.81
C ILE A 199 9.55 -27.48 1.97
N ILE A 200 9.71 -28.50 2.81
CA ILE A 200 11.03 -29.13 3.07
C ILE A 200 11.55 -29.81 1.80
N LYS A 201 10.68 -30.44 1.01
CA LYS A 201 11.06 -31.23 -0.17
C LYS A 201 11.35 -30.36 -1.40
N PHE A 202 10.54 -29.33 -1.67
CA PHE A 202 10.57 -28.60 -2.94
C PHE A 202 11.26 -27.25 -2.86
N ILE A 203 11.21 -26.55 -1.71
CA ILE A 203 11.98 -25.32 -1.53
C ILE A 203 13.44 -25.66 -1.26
N PRO A 204 14.38 -25.10 -2.01
CA PRO A 204 15.79 -25.39 -1.81
C PRO A 204 16.27 -24.91 -0.42
N ALA A 205 17.14 -25.68 0.20
CA ALA A 205 17.88 -25.19 1.35
C ALA A 205 18.83 -24.05 0.93
N PRO A 206 19.05 -23.03 1.77
CA PRO A 206 19.97 -21.95 1.45
C PRO A 206 21.38 -22.50 1.15
N ASP A 207 21.95 -22.05 0.03
CA ASP A 207 23.34 -22.35 -0.31
C ASP A 207 24.25 -21.36 0.40
N VAL A 208 24.93 -21.83 1.43
CA VAL A 208 25.67 -20.98 2.36
C VAL A 208 27.16 -21.29 2.35
N LYS A 209 27.94 -20.26 2.66
CA LYS A 209 29.40 -20.34 2.84
C LYS A 209 29.76 -19.86 4.26
N PRO A 210 29.63 -20.74 5.26
CA PRO A 210 29.85 -20.37 6.66
C PRO A 210 31.32 -20.03 6.99
N GLU A 211 32.25 -20.49 6.18
CA GLU A 211 33.70 -20.22 6.34
C GLU A 211 34.14 -18.89 5.73
N ASP A 212 33.32 -18.28 4.86
CA ASP A 212 33.64 -16.99 4.26
C ASP A 212 33.44 -15.86 5.30
N PRO A 213 34.00 -14.67 5.08
CA PRO A 213 33.74 -13.51 5.92
C PRO A 213 32.24 -13.20 6.06
N PHE A 214 31.84 -12.73 7.24
CA PHE A 214 30.46 -12.35 7.49
C PHE A 214 29.99 -11.26 6.54
N ALA A 215 28.81 -11.44 5.93
CA ALA A 215 28.13 -10.43 5.14
C ALA A 215 26.60 -10.57 5.23
N MET A 216 25.94 -9.45 5.47
CA MET A 216 24.48 -9.31 5.52
C MET A 216 24.05 -7.97 4.91
N LEU A 217 23.06 -7.99 4.04
CA LEU A 217 22.41 -6.78 3.56
C LEU A 217 21.22 -6.42 4.47
N VAL A 218 21.11 -5.16 4.86
CA VAL A 218 19.98 -4.65 5.66
C VAL A 218 18.79 -4.45 4.72
N LEU A 219 17.76 -5.26 4.89
CA LEU A 219 16.57 -5.29 4.02
C LEU A 219 15.33 -4.70 4.68
N ALA A 220 15.28 -4.71 6.02
CA ALA A 220 14.22 -4.08 6.80
C ALA A 220 14.78 -3.51 8.10
N LEU A 221 13.99 -2.69 8.77
CA LEU A 221 14.35 -2.09 10.05
C LEU A 221 13.29 -2.39 11.10
N VAL A 222 13.73 -2.58 12.33
CA VAL A 222 12.87 -2.65 13.50
C VAL A 222 13.43 -1.72 14.58
N TYR A 223 12.53 -1.11 15.34
CA TYR A 223 12.88 -0.26 16.47
C TYR A 223 12.39 -0.89 17.76
N ASP A 224 13.30 -1.06 18.70
CA ASP A 224 13.01 -1.50 20.06
C ASP A 224 13.31 -0.36 21.04
N ASN A 225 12.41 -0.12 22.00
CA ASN A 225 12.55 1.00 22.95
C ASN A 225 13.80 0.91 23.82
N TYR A 226 14.36 -0.29 24.02
CA TYR A 226 15.53 -0.54 24.87
C TYR A 226 16.81 -0.79 24.06
N LYS A 227 16.69 -1.40 22.89
CA LYS A 227 17.81 -1.83 22.05
C LYS A 227 18.09 -0.86 20.91
N GLY A 228 17.20 0.12 20.69
CA GLY A 228 17.30 1.08 19.62
C GLY A 228 16.95 0.51 18.26
N LYS A 229 17.53 1.06 17.23
CA LYS A 229 17.29 0.72 15.82
C LYS A 229 18.11 -0.52 15.43
N MET A 230 17.48 -1.50 14.80
CA MET A 230 18.14 -2.73 14.36
C MET A 230 17.84 -3.00 12.89
N GLY A 231 18.87 -3.46 12.15
CA GLY A 231 18.75 -3.90 10.77
C GLY A 231 18.39 -5.38 10.68
N ILE A 232 17.35 -5.69 9.89
CA ILE A 232 16.92 -7.07 9.59
C ILE A 232 17.45 -7.47 8.23
N GLY A 233 17.99 -8.68 8.12
CA GLY A 233 18.43 -9.26 6.86
C GLY A 233 18.75 -10.75 7.00
N LYS A 234 18.99 -11.37 5.85
CA LYS A 234 19.50 -12.74 5.77
C LYS A 234 21.03 -12.71 5.74
N ILE A 235 21.67 -13.51 6.56
CA ILE A 235 23.12 -13.69 6.51
C ILE A 235 23.47 -14.44 5.23
N ILE A 236 24.24 -13.82 4.35
CA ILE A 236 24.65 -14.38 3.06
C ILE A 236 25.85 -15.31 3.21
N SER A 237 26.83 -14.87 3.99
CA SER A 237 28.07 -15.63 4.25
C SER A 237 28.55 -15.45 5.69
N GLY A 238 29.37 -16.39 6.15
CA GLY A 238 30.01 -16.35 7.44
C GLY A 238 29.13 -16.65 8.63
N SER A 239 29.62 -16.31 9.81
CA SER A 239 28.89 -16.37 11.08
C SER A 239 29.15 -15.12 11.90
N ILE A 240 28.26 -14.81 12.82
CA ILE A 240 28.35 -13.62 13.66
C ILE A 240 27.94 -13.95 15.11
N LYS A 241 28.61 -13.35 16.07
CA LYS A 241 28.30 -13.49 17.50
C LYS A 241 27.98 -12.14 18.11
N LYS A 242 27.15 -12.17 19.15
CA LYS A 242 26.90 -11.00 19.98
C LYS A 242 28.21 -10.41 20.51
N ALA A 243 28.27 -9.09 20.60
CA ALA A 243 29.46 -8.34 21.03
C ALA A 243 30.69 -8.42 20.10
N HIS A 244 30.62 -9.05 18.91
CA HIS A 244 31.67 -8.97 17.90
C HIS A 244 31.76 -7.59 17.25
N ASN A 245 32.94 -7.26 16.76
CA ASN A 245 33.16 -6.08 15.94
C ASN A 245 32.66 -6.36 14.52
N ILE A 246 31.97 -5.37 13.92
CA ILE A 246 31.48 -5.40 12.55
C ILE A 246 31.84 -4.11 11.83
N CYS A 247 31.95 -4.18 10.51
CA CYS A 247 32.02 -3.04 9.63
C CYS A 247 30.66 -2.81 8.96
N ARG A 248 30.18 -1.59 9.00
CA ARG A 248 29.04 -1.13 8.21
C ARG A 248 29.55 -0.42 6.96
N ILE A 249 29.03 -0.78 5.80
CA ILE A 249 29.25 -0.07 4.53
C ILE A 249 27.94 0.59 4.14
N LYS A 250 27.91 1.92 4.13
CA LYS A 250 26.76 2.69 3.68
C LYS A 250 26.54 2.55 2.17
N THR A 251 25.37 2.90 1.68
CA THR A 251 25.06 2.93 0.24
C THR A 251 25.98 3.87 -0.54
N THR A 252 26.57 4.88 0.13
CA THR A 252 27.59 5.78 -0.44
C THR A 252 28.99 5.14 -0.55
N GLY A 253 29.19 3.93 0.00
CA GLY A 253 30.50 3.27 0.10
C GLY A 253 31.33 3.65 1.35
N GLU A 254 30.84 4.60 2.18
CA GLU A 254 31.49 4.97 3.43
C GLU A 254 31.49 3.79 4.41
N ARG A 255 32.63 3.57 5.08
CA ARG A 255 32.82 2.47 6.03
C ARG A 255 32.88 2.97 7.45
N THR A 256 32.15 2.33 8.34
CA THR A 256 32.15 2.64 9.78
C THR A 256 32.24 1.35 10.58
N ASN A 257 33.19 1.26 11.49
CA ASN A 257 33.34 0.11 12.39
C ASN A 257 32.47 0.33 13.64
N GLY A 258 31.84 -0.75 14.09
CA GLY A 258 31.02 -0.76 15.28
C GLY A 258 31.06 -2.11 16.00
N LYS A 259 30.25 -2.24 17.03
CA LYS A 259 30.12 -3.47 17.82
C LYS A 259 28.66 -3.87 17.91
N ILE A 260 28.36 -5.15 17.76
CA ILE A 260 27.00 -5.68 17.90
C ILE A 260 26.54 -5.52 19.34
N SER A 261 25.51 -4.71 19.54
CA SER A 261 24.85 -4.53 20.83
C SER A 261 23.76 -5.58 21.07
N SER A 262 23.06 -5.97 20.00
CA SER A 262 21.96 -6.95 20.03
C SER A 262 22.00 -7.83 18.79
N LEU A 263 21.79 -9.13 19.00
CA LEU A 263 21.61 -10.13 17.94
C LEU A 263 20.35 -10.93 18.25
N GLN A 264 19.37 -10.88 17.33
CA GLN A 264 18.10 -11.55 17.53
C GLN A 264 17.71 -12.41 16.34
N MET A 265 16.99 -13.49 16.61
CA MET A 265 16.27 -14.30 15.62
C MET A 265 14.79 -14.37 16.01
N TYR A 266 13.95 -14.85 15.10
CA TYR A 266 12.54 -15.03 15.40
C TYR A 266 12.25 -16.46 15.87
N GLU A 267 11.40 -16.57 16.89
CA GLU A 267 10.75 -17.81 17.34
C GLU A 267 9.24 -17.54 17.44
N GLY A 268 8.46 -18.18 16.57
CA GLY A 268 7.12 -17.70 16.29
C GLY A 268 7.16 -16.28 15.74
N LEU A 269 6.38 -15.40 16.35
CA LEU A 269 6.37 -13.96 16.03
C LEU A 269 7.31 -13.13 16.92
N LYS A 270 7.93 -13.74 17.91
CA LYS A 270 8.73 -13.00 18.89
C LYS A 270 10.20 -13.00 18.51
N PRO A 271 10.85 -11.84 18.56
CA PRO A 271 12.31 -11.78 18.48
C PRO A 271 12.90 -12.32 19.79
N ILE A 272 13.85 -13.23 19.68
CA ILE A 272 14.61 -13.81 20.78
C ILE A 272 16.10 -13.45 20.63
N ASP A 273 16.76 -13.14 21.75
CA ASP A 273 18.20 -12.90 21.77
C ASP A 273 18.95 -14.21 21.56
N VAL A 274 19.96 -14.19 20.70
CA VAL A 274 20.83 -15.33 20.42
C VAL A 274 22.30 -14.93 20.56
N GLU A 275 23.15 -15.89 20.92
CA GLU A 275 24.58 -15.62 21.06
C GLU A 275 25.33 -15.69 19.73
N GLU A 276 24.85 -16.51 18.78
CA GLU A 276 25.47 -16.73 17.49
C GLU A 276 24.41 -16.96 16.41
N ALA A 277 24.71 -16.51 15.18
CA ALA A 277 23.94 -16.78 13.98
C ALA A 277 24.89 -17.01 12.79
N THR A 278 24.45 -17.82 11.83
CA THR A 278 25.28 -18.24 10.70
C THR A 278 24.56 -18.01 9.37
N ALA A 279 25.33 -18.08 8.28
CA ALA A 279 24.79 -17.92 6.93
C ALA A 279 23.51 -18.75 6.70
N GLY A 280 22.49 -18.13 6.10
CA GLY A 280 21.14 -18.66 5.91
C GLY A 280 20.12 -18.22 6.98
N ASP A 281 20.55 -17.77 8.15
CA ASP A 281 19.63 -17.25 9.17
C ASP A 281 19.11 -15.86 8.80
N ILE A 282 17.86 -15.58 9.15
CA ILE A 282 17.26 -14.23 9.14
C ILE A 282 17.42 -13.67 10.55
N VAL A 283 18.11 -12.54 10.67
CA VAL A 283 18.47 -11.94 11.95
C VAL A 283 18.14 -10.44 12.02
N ALA A 284 17.97 -9.93 13.24
CA ALA A 284 17.96 -8.51 13.53
C ALA A 284 19.25 -8.15 14.32
N ILE A 285 20.03 -7.21 13.79
CA ILE A 285 21.31 -6.78 14.35
C ILE A 285 21.24 -5.31 14.76
N GLY A 286 21.54 -5.03 16.03
CA GLY A 286 21.71 -3.69 16.60
C GLY A 286 23.19 -3.39 16.85
N GLY A 287 23.55 -2.11 16.84
CA GLY A 287 24.92 -1.65 17.07
C GLY A 287 25.28 -0.34 16.35
N PHE A 288 24.36 0.15 15.51
CA PHE A 288 24.45 1.45 14.84
C PHE A 288 23.12 2.16 14.95
N ASP A 289 23.10 3.32 15.61
CA ASP A 289 21.85 4.08 15.85
C ASP A 289 21.27 4.66 14.56
N ASP A 290 22.13 4.92 13.57
CA ASP A 290 21.80 5.50 12.26
C ASP A 290 21.78 4.46 11.12
N ILE A 291 21.63 3.16 11.45
CA ILE A 291 21.56 2.09 10.43
C ILE A 291 20.38 2.33 9.48
N SER A 292 20.61 2.10 8.18
CA SER A 292 19.63 2.31 7.13
C SER A 292 19.49 1.10 6.21
N ILE A 293 18.35 1.03 5.53
CA ILE A 293 18.08 -0.03 4.56
C ILE A 293 19.02 0.13 3.35
N GLY A 294 19.51 -1.02 2.83
CA GLY A 294 20.47 -1.06 1.73
C GLY A 294 21.93 -1.01 2.15
N GLU A 295 22.21 -0.80 3.44
CA GLU A 295 23.57 -0.87 3.97
C GLU A 295 24.04 -2.33 4.15
N THR A 296 25.34 -2.55 4.01
CA THR A 296 25.94 -3.87 4.24
C THR A 296 26.59 -3.91 5.62
N LEU A 297 26.26 -4.92 6.41
CA LEU A 297 26.99 -5.30 7.62
C LEU A 297 27.95 -6.45 7.27
N THR A 298 29.25 -6.29 7.58
CA THR A 298 30.26 -7.22 7.12
C THR A 298 31.44 -7.36 8.12
N ASP A 299 32.30 -8.31 7.85
CA ASP A 299 33.55 -8.51 8.59
C ASP A 299 34.46 -7.27 8.48
N PRO A 300 35.03 -6.77 9.60
CA PRO A 300 35.86 -5.57 9.57
C PRO A 300 37.23 -5.79 8.94
N VAL A 301 37.74 -7.03 8.87
CA VAL A 301 39.07 -7.36 8.32
C VAL A 301 38.96 -7.62 6.82
N ASN A 302 37.98 -8.41 6.41
CA ASN A 302 37.72 -8.77 5.02
C ASN A 302 36.32 -8.29 4.59
N PRO A 303 36.11 -7.00 4.41
CA PRO A 303 34.79 -6.47 4.14
C PRO A 303 34.26 -6.84 2.75
N ILE A 304 33.06 -7.42 2.70
CA ILE A 304 32.31 -7.70 1.47
C ILE A 304 31.26 -6.63 1.31
N HIS A 305 31.22 -5.95 0.17
CA HIS A 305 30.14 -5.01 -0.16
C HIS A 305 29.08 -5.75 -0.98
N LEU A 306 27.86 -5.76 -0.47
CA LEU A 306 26.70 -6.31 -1.17
C LEU A 306 25.97 -5.18 -1.90
N GLU A 307 25.54 -5.45 -3.13
CA GLU A 307 24.77 -4.47 -3.90
C GLU A 307 23.41 -4.17 -3.22
N PRO A 308 23.09 -2.89 -3.01
CA PRO A 308 21.78 -2.51 -2.47
C PRO A 308 20.67 -2.91 -3.42
N VAL A 309 19.45 -3.06 -2.87
CA VAL A 309 18.25 -3.30 -3.70
C VAL A 309 17.87 -1.99 -4.37
N GLU A 310 17.81 -1.98 -5.69
CA GLU A 310 17.24 -0.86 -6.43
C GLU A 310 15.73 -0.79 -6.16
N ILE A 311 15.28 0.36 -5.69
CA ILE A 311 13.87 0.61 -5.40
C ILE A 311 13.35 1.52 -6.49
N GLU A 312 12.26 1.10 -7.13
CA GLU A 312 11.60 1.92 -8.13
C GLU A 312 11.21 3.30 -7.56
N PRO A 313 11.38 4.38 -8.31
CA PRO A 313 11.10 5.74 -7.82
C PRO A 313 9.61 5.97 -7.56
N PRO A 314 9.24 6.97 -6.74
CA PRO A 314 7.86 7.34 -6.54
C PRO A 314 7.22 7.89 -7.82
N THR A 315 5.93 7.62 -8.01
CA THR A 315 5.15 8.01 -9.21
C THR A 315 4.19 9.17 -8.94
N ILE A 316 3.78 9.37 -7.68
CA ILE A 316 2.87 10.45 -7.29
C ILE A 316 3.44 11.28 -6.14
N LYS A 317 2.99 12.52 -6.05
CA LYS A 317 3.34 13.48 -4.99
C LYS A 317 2.12 14.21 -4.46
N MET A 318 2.16 14.60 -3.19
CA MET A 318 1.15 15.43 -2.54
C MET A 318 1.84 16.45 -1.61
N THR A 319 1.21 17.61 -1.42
CA THR A 319 1.66 18.56 -0.40
C THR A 319 1.02 18.23 0.94
N PHE A 320 1.83 18.02 1.97
CA PHE A 320 1.40 17.88 3.36
C PHE A 320 1.71 19.17 4.09
N GLY A 321 0.72 19.77 4.72
CA GLY A 321 0.88 21.02 5.46
C GLY A 321 0.17 21.00 6.81
N VAL A 322 0.48 21.98 7.64
CA VAL A 322 -0.29 22.18 8.87
C VAL A 322 -1.72 22.58 8.53
N ASN A 323 -2.68 22.14 9.34
CA ASN A 323 -4.07 22.54 9.17
C ASN A 323 -4.23 24.05 9.43
N THR A 324 -4.66 24.81 8.42
CA THR A 324 -4.92 26.25 8.49
C THR A 324 -6.40 26.59 8.47
N SER A 325 -7.28 25.60 8.67
CA SER A 325 -8.72 25.82 8.72
C SER A 325 -9.13 26.57 9.98
N PRO A 326 -10.33 27.19 10.02
CA PRO A 326 -10.89 27.79 11.24
C PRO A 326 -11.10 26.79 12.39
N PHE A 327 -11.01 25.51 12.13
CA PHE A 327 -11.14 24.44 13.13
C PHE A 327 -9.79 23.82 13.55
N ALA A 328 -8.66 24.38 13.08
CA ALA A 328 -7.34 23.89 13.46
C ALA A 328 -7.14 23.87 14.97
N GLY A 329 -6.58 22.78 15.50
CA GLY A 329 -6.30 22.57 16.92
C GLY A 329 -7.50 22.18 17.79
N LYS A 330 -8.69 21.99 17.21
CA LYS A 330 -9.88 21.58 17.98
C LYS A 330 -9.93 20.06 18.26
N GLU A 331 -9.37 19.26 17.40
CA GLU A 331 -9.54 17.80 17.45
C GLU A 331 -8.22 17.03 17.66
N GLY A 332 -7.09 17.55 17.17
CA GLY A 332 -5.77 16.94 17.29
C GLY A 332 -4.87 17.63 18.29
N LYS A 333 -3.82 16.92 18.69
CA LYS A 333 -2.79 17.43 19.61
C LYS A 333 -1.50 17.84 18.88
N LEU A 334 -1.24 17.22 17.72
CA LEU A 334 -0.03 17.38 16.93
C LEU A 334 -0.35 18.27 15.70
N VAL A 335 -0.26 19.58 15.86
CA VAL A 335 -0.77 20.58 14.91
C VAL A 335 0.31 21.51 14.35
N THR A 336 1.58 21.29 14.71
CA THR A 336 2.67 22.21 14.33
C THR A 336 3.49 21.65 13.15
N SER A 337 4.12 22.54 12.37
CA SER A 337 5.05 22.15 11.31
C SER A 337 6.25 21.35 11.84
N ARG A 338 6.66 21.61 13.07
CA ARG A 338 7.71 20.85 13.74
C ARG A 338 7.28 19.39 13.98
N ASN A 339 6.08 19.16 14.53
CA ASN A 339 5.55 17.80 14.73
C ASN A 339 5.47 17.05 13.38
N LEU A 340 4.94 17.72 12.35
CA LEU A 340 4.82 17.16 11.02
C LEU A 340 6.21 16.79 10.44
N ARG A 341 7.19 17.68 10.56
CA ARG A 341 8.57 17.45 10.12
C ARG A 341 9.21 16.25 10.83
N GLU A 342 9.16 16.23 12.16
CA GLU A 342 9.73 15.14 12.96
C GLU A 342 9.09 13.78 12.61
N ARG A 343 7.78 13.76 12.39
CA ARG A 343 7.07 12.54 11.99
C ARG A 343 7.46 12.06 10.58
N LEU A 344 7.57 12.98 9.62
CA LEU A 344 7.99 12.66 8.25
C LEU A 344 9.45 12.18 8.21
N LEU A 345 10.35 12.78 9.00
CA LEU A 345 11.72 12.29 9.13
C LEU A 345 11.77 10.85 9.68
N LYS A 346 10.96 10.56 10.71
CA LYS A 346 10.85 9.20 11.25
C LYS A 346 10.30 8.21 10.21
N GLU A 347 9.36 8.62 9.35
CA GLU A 347 8.86 7.77 8.29
C GLU A 347 9.93 7.47 7.24
N LEU A 348 10.73 8.48 6.85
CA LEU A 348 11.84 8.29 5.90
C LEU A 348 12.90 7.28 6.38
N GLU A 349 13.02 7.06 7.67
CA GLU A 349 13.97 6.06 8.22
C GLU A 349 13.56 4.63 7.90
N ILE A 350 12.25 4.35 7.83
CA ILE A 350 11.69 3.00 7.65
C ILE A 350 11.13 2.78 6.26
N ASN A 351 10.67 3.83 5.60
CA ASN A 351 9.98 3.77 4.32
C ASN A 351 10.85 4.35 3.21
N VAL A 352 11.68 3.52 2.59
CA VAL A 352 12.64 3.96 1.55
C VAL A 352 11.98 4.29 0.21
N ALA A 353 10.74 3.86 -0.02
CA ALA A 353 9.96 4.21 -1.21
C ALA A 353 9.33 5.61 -1.09
N LEU A 354 9.37 6.22 0.09
CA LEU A 354 8.91 7.57 0.34
C LEU A 354 10.03 8.59 0.10
N LYS A 355 9.72 9.71 -0.54
CA LYS A 355 10.61 10.88 -0.60
C LYS A 355 9.88 12.08 -0.05
N VAL A 356 10.57 12.87 0.75
CA VAL A 356 10.03 14.11 1.30
C VAL A 356 10.98 15.26 1.02
N ALA A 357 10.42 16.37 0.55
CA ALA A 357 11.16 17.60 0.29
C ALA A 357 10.36 18.82 0.79
N THR A 358 11.02 19.93 0.94
CA THR A 358 10.39 21.24 1.09
C THR A 358 9.76 21.68 -0.24
N LEU A 359 8.91 22.69 -0.24
CA LEU A 359 8.24 23.15 -1.48
C LEU A 359 9.21 23.70 -2.54
N ASP A 360 10.42 24.12 -2.14
CA ASP A 360 11.50 24.52 -3.04
C ASP A 360 12.30 23.35 -3.63
N GLY A 361 11.92 22.12 -3.27
CA GLY A 361 12.55 20.89 -3.77
C GLY A 361 13.76 20.41 -2.98
N THR A 362 14.13 21.09 -1.88
CA THR A 362 15.23 20.63 -1.01
C THR A 362 14.83 19.36 -0.26
N PRO A 363 15.58 18.24 -0.38
CA PRO A 363 15.27 17.02 0.35
C PRO A 363 15.22 17.25 1.87
N LEU A 364 14.24 16.66 2.54
CA LEU A 364 14.11 16.72 3.98
C LEU A 364 15.16 15.83 4.64
N THR A 365 16.10 16.45 5.36
CA THR A 365 17.13 15.75 6.13
C THR A 365 17.11 16.17 7.60
N ALA A 366 17.69 15.36 8.48
CA ALA A 366 17.81 15.69 9.89
C ALA A 366 18.66 16.94 10.13
N GLU A 367 19.66 17.18 9.27
CA GLU A 367 20.63 18.30 9.35
C GLU A 367 20.10 19.60 8.74
N ALA A 368 19.09 19.56 7.88
CA ALA A 368 18.51 20.76 7.30
C ALA A 368 17.96 21.65 8.42
N SER A 369 18.62 22.79 8.63
CA SER A 369 18.26 23.77 9.62
C SER A 369 16.79 24.22 9.47
N SER A 370 16.19 24.64 10.56
CA SER A 370 14.79 25.00 10.83
C SER A 370 14.13 26.06 9.92
N GLY A 371 14.61 26.26 8.71
CA GLY A 371 14.04 27.15 7.69
C GLY A 371 12.96 26.53 6.82
N GLY A 372 12.47 25.31 7.14
CA GLY A 372 11.43 24.64 6.38
C GLY A 372 10.07 25.27 6.60
N GLY A 373 9.36 25.60 5.51
CA GLY A 373 8.01 26.15 5.49
C GLY A 373 6.98 25.29 6.22
N GLU A 374 5.75 25.77 6.28
CA GLU A 374 4.61 25.08 6.93
C GLU A 374 4.12 23.84 6.17
N SER A 375 4.73 23.52 5.01
CA SER A 375 4.30 22.43 4.12
C SER A 375 5.47 21.69 3.50
N PHE A 376 5.27 20.39 3.26
CA PHE A 376 6.23 19.45 2.68
C PHE A 376 5.66 18.77 1.45
N LEU A 377 6.49 18.52 0.47
CA LEU A 377 6.15 17.71 -0.69
C LEU A 377 6.51 16.26 -0.39
N VAL A 378 5.50 15.41 -0.30
CA VAL A 378 5.61 14.00 0.03
C VAL A 378 5.32 13.18 -1.22
N SER A 379 6.26 12.34 -1.63
CA SER A 379 6.18 11.53 -2.86
C SER A 379 6.18 10.04 -2.51
N GLY A 380 5.26 9.29 -3.10
CA GLY A 380 5.07 7.86 -2.88
C GLY A 380 4.81 7.10 -4.18
N ARG A 381 4.68 5.77 -4.08
CA ARG A 381 4.48 4.89 -5.24
C ARG A 381 3.05 4.92 -5.78
N GLY A 382 2.07 5.21 -4.93
CA GLY A 382 0.66 5.21 -5.29
C GLY A 382 -0.20 5.91 -4.26
N GLU A 383 -1.49 6.08 -4.58
CA GLU A 383 -2.46 6.75 -3.70
C GLU A 383 -2.64 6.01 -2.38
N LEU A 384 -2.69 4.67 -2.42
CA LEU A 384 -2.82 3.84 -1.22
C LEU A 384 -1.62 4.01 -0.30
N HIS A 385 -0.39 4.10 -0.84
CA HIS A 385 0.82 4.31 -0.05
C HIS A 385 0.74 5.62 0.75
N LEU A 386 0.38 6.74 0.10
CA LEU A 386 0.22 8.04 0.76
C LEU A 386 -1.02 8.06 1.68
N GLY A 387 -2.12 7.43 1.28
CA GLY A 387 -3.33 7.29 2.08
C GLY A 387 -3.10 6.55 3.40
N VAL A 388 -2.31 5.47 3.39
CA VAL A 388 -1.89 4.75 4.60
C VAL A 388 -1.07 5.63 5.53
N LEU A 389 -0.13 6.42 4.98
CA LEU A 389 0.64 7.36 5.79
C LEU A 389 -0.25 8.42 6.45
N ILE A 390 -1.16 9.03 5.69
CA ILE A 390 -2.10 10.04 6.19
C ILE A 390 -2.98 9.44 7.30
N GLU A 391 -3.55 8.26 7.07
CA GLU A 391 -4.43 7.60 8.05
C GLU A 391 -3.68 7.20 9.31
N THR A 392 -2.43 6.72 9.19
CA THR A 392 -1.56 6.42 10.33
C THR A 392 -1.31 7.68 11.16
N MET A 393 -0.94 8.79 10.52
CA MET A 393 -0.74 10.07 11.19
C MET A 393 -2.02 10.58 11.86
N ARG A 394 -3.17 10.43 11.21
CA ARG A 394 -4.49 10.78 11.76
C ARG A 394 -4.74 10.04 13.08
N ARG A 395 -4.47 8.73 13.14
CA ARG A 395 -4.63 7.89 14.35
C ARG A 395 -3.62 8.21 15.43
N GLU A 396 -2.43 8.68 15.07
CA GLU A 396 -1.43 9.20 16.00
C GLU A 396 -1.82 10.53 16.63
N GLY A 397 -2.89 11.18 16.16
CA GLY A 397 -3.42 12.43 16.72
C GLY A 397 -2.97 13.69 15.99
N PHE A 398 -2.46 13.58 14.77
CA PHE A 398 -2.11 14.71 13.92
C PHE A 398 -3.35 15.38 13.32
N GLU A 399 -3.27 16.72 13.21
CA GLU A 399 -4.09 17.49 12.28
C GLU A 399 -3.21 18.02 11.17
N LEU A 400 -3.58 17.72 9.95
CA LEU A 400 -2.85 18.15 8.75
C LEU A 400 -3.82 18.47 7.61
N GLN A 401 -3.31 19.16 6.61
CA GLN A 401 -4.00 19.34 5.34
C GLN A 401 -3.16 18.75 4.22
N VAL A 402 -3.83 18.16 3.23
CA VAL A 402 -3.17 17.57 2.08
C VAL A 402 -3.78 18.09 0.78
N SER A 403 -2.93 18.22 -0.26
CA SER A 403 -3.37 18.61 -1.59
C SER A 403 -3.87 17.41 -2.39
N GLN A 404 -4.44 17.69 -3.57
CA GLN A 404 -4.72 16.68 -4.57
C GLN A 404 -3.43 15.89 -4.92
N PRO A 405 -3.52 14.54 -5.13
CA PRO A 405 -2.44 13.75 -5.68
C PRO A 405 -2.05 14.24 -7.09
N GLN A 406 -0.76 14.34 -7.34
CA GLN A 406 -0.22 14.75 -8.64
C GLN A 406 0.82 13.74 -9.10
N VAL A 407 0.84 13.40 -10.39
CA VAL A 407 1.87 12.54 -10.96
C VAL A 407 3.22 13.24 -11.03
N ILE A 408 4.29 12.47 -10.91
CA ILE A 408 5.66 12.95 -11.04
C ILE A 408 6.08 12.77 -12.50
N TYR A 409 6.38 13.89 -13.19
CA TYR A 409 6.89 13.87 -14.53
C TYR A 409 8.40 13.68 -14.54
N HIS A 410 8.90 12.90 -15.49
CA HIS A 410 10.31 12.84 -15.84
C HIS A 410 10.56 13.65 -17.13
N TYR A 411 11.79 14.08 -17.31
CA TYR A 411 12.18 14.84 -18.51
C TYR A 411 13.35 14.14 -19.16
N GLN A 412 13.22 13.85 -20.45
CA GLN A 412 14.23 13.17 -21.24
C GLN A 412 14.88 14.15 -22.20
N LYS A 413 16.20 14.19 -22.25
CA LYS A 413 16.97 14.91 -23.24
C LYS A 413 16.98 14.14 -24.57
N ALA A 414 17.30 14.84 -25.65
CA ALA A 414 17.45 14.22 -26.98
C ALA A 414 18.53 13.12 -27.04
N ASP A 415 19.46 13.08 -26.08
CA ASP A 415 20.49 12.04 -25.92
C ASP A 415 19.99 10.75 -25.23
N GLY A 416 18.70 10.72 -24.86
CA GLY A 416 18.09 9.57 -24.18
C GLY A 416 18.27 9.55 -22.66
N THR A 417 19.03 10.45 -22.05
CA THR A 417 19.16 10.53 -20.60
C THR A 417 17.89 11.12 -19.99
N SER A 418 17.23 10.37 -19.11
CA SER A 418 16.07 10.82 -18.36
C SER A 418 16.46 11.20 -16.93
N SER A 419 15.92 12.29 -16.43
CA SER A 419 16.08 12.71 -15.03
C SER A 419 14.74 13.24 -14.51
N PRO A 420 14.32 12.90 -13.29
CA PRO A 420 13.29 13.65 -12.63
C PRO A 420 13.82 15.08 -12.43
N LEU A 421 13.04 16.09 -12.77
CA LEU A 421 13.41 17.45 -12.38
C LEU A 421 13.50 17.52 -10.86
N PRO A 422 14.42 18.38 -10.31
CA PRO A 422 14.36 18.73 -8.91
C PRO A 422 12.94 19.17 -8.54
N LEU A 423 12.48 18.78 -7.37
CA LEU A 423 11.11 18.92 -6.86
C LEU A 423 10.58 20.36 -6.71
N GLY A 424 11.12 21.34 -7.41
CA GLY A 424 10.62 22.71 -7.52
C GLY A 424 10.33 23.02 -8.97
N GLU A 425 9.06 23.20 -9.35
CA GLU A 425 8.68 23.62 -10.71
C GLU A 425 9.19 25.02 -11.00
N GLY A 426 10.42 25.11 -11.50
CA GLY A 426 10.84 26.27 -12.25
C GLY A 426 10.29 26.17 -13.69
N GLN A 427 9.32 26.98 -14.04
CA GLN A 427 9.04 27.31 -15.45
C GLN A 427 10.25 28.07 -15.99
N GLY A 428 11.33 27.36 -16.32
CA GLY A 428 12.55 27.94 -16.87
C GLY A 428 12.66 27.72 -18.36
N GLU A 429 13.21 28.69 -19.10
CA GLU A 429 13.44 28.65 -20.56
C GLU A 429 14.26 27.44 -21.08
N GLY A 430 14.86 26.63 -20.17
CA GLY A 430 15.63 25.42 -20.52
C GLY A 430 14.81 24.15 -20.79
N LEU A 431 13.48 24.17 -20.69
CA LEU A 431 12.61 23.00 -20.83
C LEU A 431 12.10 22.77 -22.26
N LYS A 432 12.33 23.70 -23.20
CA LYS A 432 11.75 23.65 -24.55
C LYS A 432 12.22 22.49 -25.42
N ASP A 433 13.38 21.91 -25.10
CA ASP A 433 13.98 20.79 -25.86
C ASP A 433 13.89 19.44 -25.12
N LEU A 434 13.14 19.38 -24.01
CA LEU A 434 12.98 18.16 -23.24
C LEU A 434 11.63 17.49 -23.52
N ILE A 435 11.66 16.18 -23.74
CA ILE A 435 10.46 15.35 -23.82
C ILE A 435 9.96 15.10 -22.40
N ARG A 436 8.74 15.55 -22.10
CA ARG A 436 8.08 15.27 -20.84
C ARG A 436 7.54 13.84 -20.85
N LEU A 437 7.96 13.02 -19.90
CA LEU A 437 7.50 11.65 -19.68
C LEU A 437 6.58 11.60 -18.47
N GLU A 438 5.53 10.79 -18.57
CA GLU A 438 4.62 10.50 -17.46
C GLU A 438 4.55 9.00 -17.16
N PRO A 439 4.25 8.61 -15.90
CA PRO A 439 4.12 7.21 -15.55
C PRO A 439 2.85 6.62 -16.18
N TYR A 440 2.97 5.39 -16.70
CA TYR A 440 1.90 4.57 -17.23
C TYR A 440 1.71 3.32 -16.41
N GLU A 441 0.47 2.87 -16.31
CA GLU A 441 0.10 1.67 -15.58
C GLU A 441 -0.72 0.72 -16.45
N ILE A 442 -0.51 -0.58 -16.24
CA ILE A 442 -1.40 -1.61 -16.75
C ILE A 442 -2.54 -1.77 -15.76
N VAL A 443 -3.75 -1.57 -16.22
CA VAL A 443 -4.97 -1.72 -15.43
C VAL A 443 -5.72 -2.95 -15.88
N SER A 444 -6.00 -3.86 -14.95
CA SER A 444 -6.87 -5.01 -15.16
C SER A 444 -8.22 -4.74 -14.51
N ILE A 445 -9.28 -4.92 -15.26
CA ILE A 445 -10.66 -4.68 -14.81
C ILE A 445 -11.51 -5.92 -15.06
N ASP A 446 -12.18 -6.38 -13.99
CA ASP A 446 -13.19 -7.43 -14.05
C ASP A 446 -14.55 -6.82 -13.73
N VAL A 447 -15.54 -7.05 -14.59
CA VAL A 447 -16.88 -6.48 -14.44
C VAL A 447 -17.93 -7.32 -15.17
N PRO A 448 -19.19 -7.41 -14.67
CA PRO A 448 -20.28 -8.01 -15.42
C PRO A 448 -20.45 -7.35 -16.80
N ALA A 449 -20.70 -8.15 -17.84
CA ALA A 449 -20.74 -7.69 -19.25
C ALA A 449 -21.75 -6.54 -19.47
N GLU A 450 -22.79 -6.42 -18.65
CA GLU A 450 -23.76 -5.30 -18.72
C GLU A 450 -23.14 -3.92 -18.48
N TYR A 451 -22.00 -3.84 -17.76
CA TYR A 451 -21.29 -2.59 -17.46
C TYR A 451 -20.09 -2.33 -18.38
N GLN A 452 -19.82 -3.22 -19.35
CA GLN A 452 -18.67 -3.10 -20.27
C GLN A 452 -18.60 -1.74 -20.95
N GLY A 453 -19.75 -1.18 -21.40
CA GLY A 453 -19.81 0.12 -22.07
C GLY A 453 -19.29 1.27 -21.18
N ALA A 454 -19.68 1.27 -19.90
CA ALA A 454 -19.22 2.29 -18.95
C ALA A 454 -17.70 2.22 -18.72
N VAL A 455 -17.14 1.02 -18.62
CA VAL A 455 -15.69 0.81 -18.44
C VAL A 455 -14.91 1.31 -19.66
N ILE A 456 -15.30 0.89 -20.87
CA ILE A 456 -14.61 1.27 -22.13
C ILE A 456 -14.66 2.79 -22.33
N GLU A 457 -15.82 3.42 -22.09
CA GLU A 457 -16.01 4.86 -22.24
C GLU A 457 -15.11 5.65 -21.28
N ASN A 458 -15.10 5.30 -20.00
CA ASN A 458 -14.33 6.04 -19.00
C ASN A 458 -12.80 5.87 -19.18
N LEU A 459 -12.35 4.67 -19.51
CA LEU A 459 -10.91 4.45 -19.78
C LEU A 459 -10.47 5.16 -21.06
N GLY A 460 -11.28 5.10 -22.13
CA GLY A 460 -10.98 5.78 -23.38
C GLY A 460 -10.87 7.30 -23.22
N LYS A 461 -11.80 7.94 -22.48
CA LYS A 461 -11.75 9.39 -22.17
C LYS A 461 -10.49 9.79 -21.41
N ARG A 462 -9.92 8.88 -20.62
CA ARG A 462 -8.75 9.12 -19.76
C ARG A 462 -7.43 8.67 -20.39
N GLY A 463 -7.44 8.38 -21.70
CA GLY A 463 -6.24 8.01 -22.46
C GLY A 463 -5.81 6.56 -22.28
N GLY A 464 -6.73 5.68 -21.87
CA GLY A 464 -6.48 4.24 -21.77
C GLY A 464 -6.42 3.57 -23.14
N GLU A 465 -5.36 2.82 -23.40
CA GLU A 465 -5.15 1.99 -24.58
C GLU A 465 -5.44 0.53 -24.24
N MET A 466 -6.47 -0.05 -24.87
CA MET A 466 -6.84 -1.45 -24.64
C MET A 466 -5.73 -2.39 -25.11
N GLN A 467 -5.26 -3.25 -24.23
CA GLN A 467 -4.24 -4.27 -24.51
C GLN A 467 -4.88 -5.65 -24.78
N GLY A 468 -5.99 -5.94 -24.13
CA GLY A 468 -6.73 -7.17 -24.28
C GLY A 468 -8.11 -7.11 -23.65
N MET A 469 -9.02 -7.93 -24.13
CA MET A 469 -10.37 -8.08 -23.57
C MET A 469 -10.88 -9.48 -23.84
N ASP A 470 -11.30 -10.14 -22.78
CA ASP A 470 -11.92 -11.48 -22.82
C ASP A 470 -13.22 -11.47 -22.03
N THR A 471 -14.14 -12.35 -22.40
CA THR A 471 -15.38 -12.57 -21.63
C THR A 471 -15.44 -14.03 -21.21
N ASN A 472 -15.57 -14.28 -19.92
CA ASN A 472 -15.66 -15.64 -19.40
C ASN A 472 -17.06 -16.26 -19.62
N HIS A 473 -17.17 -17.58 -19.40
CA HIS A 473 -18.44 -18.30 -19.55
C HIS A 473 -19.54 -17.87 -18.56
N ALA A 474 -19.18 -17.17 -17.49
CA ALA A 474 -20.10 -16.62 -16.50
C ALA A 474 -20.68 -15.26 -16.92
N GLY A 475 -20.25 -14.70 -18.07
CA GLY A 475 -20.69 -13.38 -18.54
C GLY A 475 -19.97 -12.22 -17.85
N GLU A 476 -18.78 -12.44 -17.33
CA GLU A 476 -17.91 -11.39 -16.79
C GLU A 476 -16.86 -11.01 -17.83
N MET A 477 -16.68 -9.72 -18.05
CA MET A 477 -15.66 -9.15 -18.91
C MET A 477 -14.38 -8.95 -18.10
N HIS A 478 -13.27 -9.47 -18.60
CA HIS A 478 -11.92 -9.14 -18.17
C HIS A 478 -11.27 -8.25 -19.24
N ALA A 479 -10.74 -7.10 -18.86
CA ALA A 479 -10.05 -6.21 -19.78
C ALA A 479 -8.74 -5.68 -19.19
N GLU A 480 -7.69 -5.59 -20.03
CA GLU A 480 -6.41 -4.99 -19.68
C GLU A 480 -6.20 -3.71 -20.52
N TYR A 481 -5.83 -2.63 -19.85
CA TYR A 481 -5.56 -1.33 -20.45
C TYR A 481 -4.21 -0.79 -20.00
N LEU A 482 -3.51 -0.14 -20.92
CA LEU A 482 -2.36 0.70 -20.62
C LEU A 482 -2.84 2.15 -20.51
N ILE A 483 -2.67 2.80 -19.36
CA ILE A 483 -3.23 4.13 -19.09
C ILE A 483 -2.22 5.00 -18.33
N PRO A 484 -2.15 6.33 -18.62
CA PRO A 484 -1.33 7.20 -17.78
C PRO A 484 -1.87 7.25 -16.34
N THR A 485 -0.97 7.20 -15.35
CA THR A 485 -1.33 7.18 -13.91
C THR A 485 -2.28 8.32 -13.54
N ARG A 486 -2.14 9.52 -14.15
CA ARG A 486 -3.06 10.63 -13.92
C ARG A 486 -4.52 10.32 -14.33
N GLY A 487 -4.72 9.42 -15.30
CA GLY A 487 -6.03 8.97 -15.73
C GLY A 487 -6.72 8.04 -14.73
N LEU A 488 -5.98 7.47 -13.79
CA LEU A 488 -6.50 6.58 -12.75
C LEU A 488 -7.05 7.35 -11.55
N ILE A 489 -6.60 8.58 -11.33
CA ILE A 489 -7.04 9.41 -10.20
C ILE A 489 -8.56 9.58 -10.28
N GLY A 490 -9.28 9.14 -9.23
CA GLY A 490 -10.73 9.18 -9.13
C GLY A 490 -11.50 8.19 -10.02
N LEU A 491 -10.83 7.37 -10.84
CA LEU A 491 -11.49 6.41 -11.74
C LEU A 491 -12.17 5.26 -10.97
N LYS A 492 -11.52 4.73 -9.94
CA LYS A 492 -12.01 3.58 -9.19
C LYS A 492 -13.38 3.83 -8.57
N ASN A 493 -13.56 4.95 -7.87
CA ASN A 493 -14.85 5.31 -7.26
C ASN A 493 -15.93 5.62 -8.29
N LEU A 494 -15.55 6.23 -9.42
CA LEU A 494 -16.47 6.47 -10.53
C LEU A 494 -17.01 5.14 -11.08
N LEU A 495 -16.12 4.19 -11.38
CA LEU A 495 -16.51 2.87 -11.88
C LEU A 495 -17.29 2.08 -10.83
N LEU A 496 -16.89 2.08 -9.55
CA LEU A 496 -17.68 1.44 -8.48
C LEU A 496 -19.11 1.97 -8.42
N THR A 497 -19.30 3.29 -8.59
CA THR A 497 -20.63 3.89 -8.61
C THR A 497 -21.43 3.45 -9.83
N GLN A 498 -20.83 3.48 -11.02
CA GLN A 498 -21.52 3.14 -12.27
C GLN A 498 -21.82 1.65 -12.41
N THR A 499 -21.00 0.79 -11.81
CA THR A 499 -21.16 -0.66 -11.82
C THR A 499 -21.84 -1.20 -10.56
N ARG A 500 -22.43 -0.33 -9.74
CA ARG A 500 -23.09 -0.70 -8.46
C ARG A 500 -22.21 -1.52 -7.52
N GLY A 501 -20.92 -1.20 -7.50
CA GLY A 501 -19.93 -1.86 -6.63
C GLY A 501 -19.38 -3.19 -7.15
N THR A 502 -19.73 -3.62 -8.37
CA THR A 502 -19.32 -4.94 -8.89
C THR A 502 -17.96 -4.94 -9.61
N VAL A 503 -17.41 -3.76 -9.96
CA VAL A 503 -16.12 -3.68 -10.64
C VAL A 503 -14.97 -4.07 -9.70
N ILE A 504 -14.07 -4.92 -10.18
CA ILE A 504 -12.77 -5.20 -9.57
C ILE A 504 -11.73 -4.54 -10.46
N MET A 505 -10.96 -3.62 -9.89
CA MET A 505 -9.94 -2.85 -10.61
C MET A 505 -8.61 -2.95 -9.88
N ASN A 506 -7.59 -3.36 -10.63
CA ASN A 506 -6.21 -3.45 -10.16
C ASN A 506 -5.29 -2.77 -11.16
N ASN A 507 -4.27 -2.11 -10.67
CA ASN A 507 -3.29 -1.38 -11.48
C ASN A 507 -1.87 -1.74 -11.09
N LEU A 508 -0.97 -1.67 -12.08
CA LEU A 508 0.44 -1.98 -11.93
C LEU A 508 1.27 -1.01 -12.77
N PHE A 509 2.29 -0.40 -12.17
CA PHE A 509 3.22 0.45 -12.89
C PHE A 509 3.90 -0.33 -14.04
N ASP A 510 3.91 0.25 -15.23
CA ASP A 510 4.56 -0.31 -16.42
C ASP A 510 5.88 0.43 -16.73
N SER A 511 5.77 1.68 -17.14
CA SER A 511 6.93 2.47 -17.61
C SER A 511 6.63 3.96 -17.65
N TYR A 512 7.66 4.75 -17.93
CA TYR A 512 7.51 6.16 -18.28
C TYR A 512 7.42 6.32 -19.81
N LYS A 513 6.36 6.99 -20.30
CA LYS A 513 6.12 7.26 -21.73
C LYS A 513 5.92 8.75 -21.97
N PRO A 514 6.11 9.25 -23.22
CA PRO A 514 5.84 10.64 -23.54
C PRO A 514 4.44 11.07 -23.09
N ALA A 515 4.38 12.20 -22.39
CA ALA A 515 3.12 12.72 -21.89
C ALA A 515 2.25 13.22 -23.04
N HIS A 516 1.03 12.72 -23.14
CA HIS A 516 0.04 13.20 -24.11
C HIS A 516 -0.73 14.40 -23.54
N ASN A 517 -1.09 15.35 -24.43
CA ASN A 517 -1.94 16.50 -24.07
C ASN A 517 -3.43 16.11 -23.98
N ILE A 518 -3.74 14.99 -23.34
CA ILE A 518 -5.11 14.63 -23.03
C ILE A 518 -5.43 15.28 -21.68
N ASP A 519 -6.46 16.10 -21.65
CA ASP A 519 -6.97 16.64 -20.40
C ASP A 519 -7.68 15.53 -19.63
N THR A 520 -6.95 14.88 -18.71
CA THR A 520 -7.49 13.79 -17.88
C THR A 520 -8.07 14.30 -16.57
N HIS A 521 -7.96 15.60 -16.29
CA HIS A 521 -8.59 16.25 -15.15
C HIS A 521 -10.08 16.50 -15.43
N VAL A 522 -10.81 15.44 -15.66
CA VAL A 522 -12.26 15.51 -15.70
C VAL A 522 -12.77 15.50 -14.25
N ASN A 523 -12.62 16.63 -13.56
CA ASN A 523 -13.52 16.89 -12.43
C ASN A 523 -14.89 17.16 -13.06
N ASP A 524 -15.63 16.07 -13.32
CA ASP A 524 -16.97 16.10 -13.89
C ASP A 524 -18.01 16.71 -12.94
N HIS A 525 -17.58 17.52 -11.96
CA HIS A 525 -18.51 18.06 -10.96
C HIS A 525 -17.95 19.28 -10.25
N GLY A 526 -18.83 20.21 -9.93
CA GLY A 526 -18.55 21.30 -9.00
C GLY A 526 -18.77 20.89 -7.55
N SER A 527 -18.37 21.75 -6.64
CA SER A 527 -18.55 21.61 -5.20
C SER A 527 -19.68 22.52 -4.69
N LEU A 528 -20.46 22.01 -3.73
CA LEU A 528 -21.35 22.81 -2.91
C LEU A 528 -20.53 23.36 -1.73
N ILE A 529 -20.39 24.68 -1.65
CA ILE A 529 -19.48 25.35 -0.71
C ILE A 529 -20.28 26.14 0.32
N SER A 530 -19.94 26.01 1.59
CA SER A 530 -20.53 26.86 2.64
C SER A 530 -20.07 28.31 2.47
N SER A 531 -21.05 29.24 2.38
CA SER A 531 -20.78 30.68 2.31
C SER A 531 -20.65 31.34 3.68
N GLU A 532 -20.94 30.64 4.77
CA GLU A 532 -20.91 31.17 6.13
C GLU A 532 -20.35 30.17 7.14
N THR A 533 -19.86 30.70 8.24
CA THR A 533 -19.42 29.91 9.41
C THR A 533 -20.59 29.82 10.40
N GLY A 534 -20.87 28.59 10.88
CA GLY A 534 -21.97 28.35 11.83
C GLY A 534 -22.31 26.87 11.94
N VAL A 535 -23.54 26.57 12.32
CA VAL A 535 -24.07 25.22 12.43
C VAL A 535 -25.09 24.97 11.32
N SER A 536 -24.91 23.87 10.58
CA SER A 536 -25.84 23.47 9.52
C SER A 536 -27.22 23.14 10.08
N ASN A 537 -28.27 23.46 9.35
CA ASN A 537 -29.64 23.12 9.74
C ASN A 537 -30.45 22.54 8.58
N SER A 538 -31.54 21.87 8.91
CA SER A 538 -32.35 21.14 7.93
C SER A 538 -32.88 22.04 6.80
N TYR A 539 -33.23 23.32 7.09
CA TYR A 539 -33.73 24.24 6.07
C TYR A 539 -32.65 24.66 5.06
N GLY A 540 -31.43 24.96 5.55
CA GLY A 540 -30.30 25.29 4.70
C GLY A 540 -29.86 24.09 3.85
N LEU A 541 -29.82 22.90 4.45
CA LEU A 541 -29.44 21.65 3.76
C LEU A 541 -30.50 21.21 2.73
N ASN A 542 -31.81 21.47 2.97
CA ASN A 542 -32.83 21.15 2.00
C ASN A 542 -32.66 21.92 0.68
N ASN A 543 -32.28 23.20 0.76
CA ASN A 543 -31.95 23.98 -0.44
C ASN A 543 -30.67 23.50 -1.13
N ALA A 544 -29.73 22.93 -0.37
CA ALA A 544 -28.49 22.40 -0.91
C ALA A 544 -28.68 21.02 -1.59
N GLN A 545 -29.53 20.14 -1.04
CA GLN A 545 -29.78 18.81 -1.62
C GLN A 545 -30.48 18.86 -2.97
N GLU A 546 -31.26 19.95 -3.29
CA GLU A 546 -31.85 20.17 -4.61
C GLU A 546 -30.79 20.38 -5.70
N ARG A 547 -29.54 20.69 -5.31
CA ARG A 547 -28.44 21.00 -6.23
C ARG A 547 -27.39 19.87 -6.33
N GLY A 548 -27.47 18.87 -5.45
CA GLY A 548 -26.52 17.78 -5.48
C GLY A 548 -26.54 16.87 -4.26
N ILE A 549 -25.46 16.14 -4.06
CA ILE A 549 -25.31 15.16 -2.98
C ILE A 549 -24.63 15.82 -1.78
N LEU A 550 -25.26 15.75 -0.61
CA LEU A 550 -24.70 16.30 0.62
C LEU A 550 -23.62 15.39 1.24
N PHE A 551 -22.60 15.99 1.82
CA PHE A 551 -21.56 15.32 2.62
C PHE A 551 -21.77 15.46 4.12
N ILE A 552 -22.62 16.39 4.55
CA ILE A 552 -22.92 16.69 5.95
C ILE A 552 -24.41 16.59 6.24
N GLY A 553 -24.74 16.25 7.47
CA GLY A 553 -26.10 16.30 8.01
C GLY A 553 -26.39 17.60 8.76
N PRO A 554 -27.58 17.73 9.36
CA PRO A 554 -27.92 18.84 10.24
C PRO A 554 -27.11 18.78 11.56
N ALA A 555 -26.99 19.95 12.22
CA ALA A 555 -26.25 20.13 13.47
C ALA A 555 -24.74 19.86 13.37
N VAL A 556 -24.14 20.03 12.19
CA VAL A 556 -22.69 19.94 11.98
C VAL A 556 -22.11 21.34 11.89
N ASP A 557 -21.00 21.59 12.59
CA ASP A 557 -20.24 22.82 12.49
C ASP A 557 -19.61 22.94 11.09
N VAL A 558 -19.78 24.11 10.46
CA VAL A 558 -19.23 24.44 9.15
C VAL A 558 -18.54 25.79 9.19
N TYR A 559 -17.64 26.05 8.26
CA TYR A 559 -17.01 27.35 8.07
C TYR A 559 -17.06 27.80 6.60
N GLU A 560 -16.91 29.10 6.34
CA GLU A 560 -16.83 29.66 4.99
C GLU A 560 -15.73 28.97 4.17
N GLY A 561 -16.07 28.50 2.97
CA GLY A 561 -15.12 27.78 2.11
C GLY A 561 -15.03 26.27 2.34
N MET A 562 -15.76 25.72 3.32
CA MET A 562 -15.88 24.26 3.51
C MET A 562 -16.78 23.67 2.43
N VAL A 563 -16.36 22.57 1.81
CA VAL A 563 -17.17 21.80 0.86
C VAL A 563 -18.16 20.93 1.63
N VAL A 564 -19.43 21.15 1.39
CA VAL A 564 -20.54 20.50 2.11
C VAL A 564 -21.31 19.50 1.25
N GLY A 565 -20.95 19.38 -0.03
CA GLY A 565 -21.55 18.42 -0.95
C GLY A 565 -20.96 18.52 -2.36
N LYS A 566 -21.35 17.55 -3.20
CA LYS A 566 -21.06 17.51 -4.64
C LYS A 566 -22.19 18.17 -5.41
N ASN A 567 -21.87 19.12 -6.29
CA ASN A 567 -22.85 19.72 -7.18
C ASN A 567 -23.22 18.74 -8.31
N ALA A 568 -24.47 18.80 -8.77
CA ALA A 568 -24.93 18.06 -9.96
C ALA A 568 -24.38 18.64 -11.27
N LEU A 569 -23.90 19.89 -11.26
CA LEU A 569 -23.27 20.61 -12.37
C LEU A 569 -21.77 20.74 -12.15
N ASP A 570 -21.02 21.02 -13.22
CA ASP A 570 -19.56 21.12 -13.22
C ASP A 570 -19.01 22.37 -12.53
N SER A 571 -19.85 23.31 -12.14
CA SER A 571 -19.46 24.57 -11.50
C SER A 571 -19.69 24.56 -10.00
N ASP A 572 -18.82 25.23 -9.28
CA ASP A 572 -18.96 25.46 -7.85
C ASP A 572 -20.12 26.37 -7.53
N ILE A 573 -20.83 26.06 -6.45
CA ILE A 573 -21.93 26.89 -5.94
C ILE A 573 -21.74 27.17 -4.45
N GLU A 574 -21.82 28.45 -4.09
CA GLU A 574 -21.83 28.90 -2.71
C GLU A 574 -23.25 28.89 -2.14
N LEU A 575 -23.43 28.25 -1.00
CA LEU A 575 -24.71 28.05 -0.35
C LEU A 575 -24.63 28.37 1.16
N ASN A 576 -25.67 29.02 1.69
CA ASN A 576 -25.80 29.19 3.13
C ASN A 576 -26.52 27.99 3.75
N VAL A 577 -25.75 27.03 4.26
CA VAL A 577 -26.28 25.82 4.93
C VAL A 577 -26.69 26.07 6.39
N CYS A 578 -26.31 27.25 6.95
CA CYS A 578 -26.68 27.68 8.29
C CYS A 578 -28.01 28.45 8.33
N LYS A 579 -28.61 28.73 7.15
CA LYS A 579 -29.81 29.53 7.03
C LYS A 579 -31.01 28.90 7.72
N THR A 580 -31.60 29.61 8.68
CA THR A 580 -32.83 29.21 9.36
C THR A 580 -34.06 29.71 8.65
N LYS A 581 -35.16 28.98 8.76
CA LYS A 581 -36.47 29.45 8.28
C LYS A 581 -36.90 30.69 9.09
N LYS A 582 -37.04 31.84 8.43
CA LYS A 582 -37.56 33.05 9.12
C LYS A 582 -39.03 32.80 9.53
N LEU A 583 -39.30 32.92 10.80
CA LEU A 583 -40.69 32.92 11.30
C LEU A 583 -41.34 34.22 10.87
N THR A 584 -42.31 34.17 9.96
CA THR A 584 -43.19 35.29 9.61
C THR A 584 -44.48 35.20 10.42
N ASN A 585 -44.96 36.32 10.95
CA ASN A 585 -46.19 36.38 11.78
C ASN A 585 -47.51 36.06 11.03
N ILE A 586 -47.43 35.78 9.72
CA ILE A 586 -48.59 35.40 8.90
C ILE A 586 -48.40 33.92 8.55
N ARG A 587 -48.90 33.04 9.40
CA ARG A 587 -49.08 31.62 9.07
C ARG A 587 -50.58 31.40 8.80
N SER A 588 -50.90 31.10 7.55
CA SER A 588 -52.08 30.28 7.27
C SER A 588 -51.80 28.89 7.90
N SER A 589 -52.78 28.33 8.59
CA SER A 589 -52.75 27.04 9.28
C SER A 589 -52.72 25.83 8.31
N GLY A 590 -51.87 25.88 7.29
CA GLY A 590 -51.65 24.84 6.29
C GLY A 590 -50.27 24.26 6.46
N THR A 591 -50.22 23.04 6.92
CA THR A 591 -49.18 22.01 6.86
C THR A 591 -47.76 22.53 6.61
N ASP A 592 -46.96 22.66 7.68
CA ASP A 592 -45.52 22.62 7.57
C ASP A 592 -45.15 21.20 7.05
N GLU A 593 -44.87 21.07 5.76
CA GLU A 593 -44.31 19.84 5.21
C GLU A 593 -43.00 19.53 5.94
N ALA A 594 -42.89 18.32 6.47
CA ALA A 594 -41.67 17.86 7.13
C ALA A 594 -40.54 17.87 6.10
N ILE A 595 -39.41 18.54 6.43
CA ILE A 595 -38.21 18.54 5.59
C ILE A 595 -37.60 17.14 5.68
N ILE A 596 -37.61 16.42 4.57
CA ILE A 596 -36.97 15.11 4.44
C ILE A 596 -35.63 15.33 3.77
N LEU A 597 -34.53 15.07 4.53
CA LEU A 597 -33.18 15.09 3.99
C LEU A 597 -32.76 13.67 3.58
N THR A 598 -32.13 13.56 2.42
CA THR A 598 -31.43 12.33 2.02
C THR A 598 -30.22 12.11 2.94
N PRO A 599 -29.90 10.86 3.31
CA PRO A 599 -28.72 10.58 4.08
C PRO A 599 -27.47 11.16 3.39
N PRO A 600 -26.61 11.90 4.12
CA PRO A 600 -25.39 12.44 3.53
C PRO A 600 -24.40 11.32 3.20
N ARG A 601 -23.62 11.49 2.13
CA ARG A 601 -22.50 10.60 1.83
C ARG A 601 -21.37 10.89 2.81
N PRO A 602 -20.87 9.90 3.59
CA PRO A 602 -19.74 10.13 4.47
C PRO A 602 -18.47 10.44 3.65
N VAL A 603 -17.68 11.37 4.16
CA VAL A 603 -16.37 11.71 3.58
C VAL A 603 -15.31 10.86 4.27
N GLU A 604 -14.91 9.77 3.63
CA GLU A 604 -13.79 8.93 4.02
C GLU A 604 -12.51 9.43 3.34
N LEU A 605 -11.34 9.03 3.85
CA LEU A 605 -10.05 9.53 3.34
C LEU A 605 -9.85 9.22 1.85
N ASP A 606 -10.09 7.97 1.45
CA ASP A 606 -9.89 7.54 0.06
C ASP A 606 -10.81 8.34 -0.88
N PHE A 607 -12.08 8.50 -0.50
CA PHE A 607 -13.01 9.34 -1.25
C PHE A 607 -12.55 10.81 -1.30
N ALA A 608 -12.07 11.37 -0.19
CA ALA A 608 -11.62 12.76 -0.14
C ALA A 608 -10.41 13.02 -1.03
N LEU A 609 -9.43 12.08 -1.06
CA LEU A 609 -8.24 12.18 -1.90
C LEU A 609 -8.54 12.12 -3.39
N GLU A 610 -9.53 11.31 -3.78
CA GLU A 610 -9.97 11.21 -5.17
C GLU A 610 -10.87 12.38 -5.59
N TYR A 611 -11.65 12.93 -4.65
CA TYR A 611 -12.60 14.02 -4.92
C TYR A 611 -11.91 15.38 -5.03
N VAL A 612 -10.89 15.64 -4.22
CA VAL A 612 -10.27 16.95 -4.06
C VAL A 612 -9.74 17.52 -5.39
N GLY A 613 -10.16 18.75 -5.70
CA GLY A 613 -9.71 19.47 -6.89
C GLY A 613 -8.39 20.24 -6.71
N PRO A 614 -7.86 20.84 -7.80
CA PRO A 614 -6.60 21.60 -7.76
C PRO A 614 -6.64 22.83 -6.83
N ASP A 615 -7.81 23.43 -6.66
CA ASP A 615 -8.06 24.59 -5.80
C ASP A 615 -8.60 24.22 -4.41
N GLU A 616 -8.62 22.94 -4.08
CA GLU A 616 -9.12 22.39 -2.83
C GLU A 616 -8.01 21.74 -1.99
N LEU A 617 -8.32 21.47 -0.73
CA LEU A 617 -7.48 20.75 0.23
C LEU A 617 -8.35 19.79 1.03
N VAL A 618 -7.78 18.66 1.42
CA VAL A 618 -8.36 17.76 2.40
C VAL A 618 -7.82 18.12 3.77
N GLU A 619 -8.70 18.46 4.69
CA GLU A 619 -8.41 18.64 6.11
C GLU A 619 -8.57 17.30 6.81
N VAL A 620 -7.49 16.80 7.39
CA VAL A 620 -7.45 15.51 8.08
C VAL A 620 -7.22 15.75 9.56
N THR A 621 -8.15 15.28 10.39
CA THR A 621 -8.07 15.37 11.84
C THR A 621 -8.37 14.01 12.47
N PRO A 622 -8.04 13.77 13.74
CA PRO A 622 -8.32 12.48 14.40
C PRO A 622 -9.78 12.04 14.35
N LYS A 623 -10.72 13.01 14.32
CA LYS A 623 -12.16 12.74 14.37
C LYS A 623 -12.89 12.94 13.06
N SER A 624 -12.35 13.80 12.16
CA SER A 624 -13.08 14.25 10.98
C SER A 624 -12.17 14.35 9.77
N ILE A 625 -12.73 14.10 8.59
CA ILE A 625 -12.12 14.39 7.30
C ILE A 625 -13.05 15.36 6.60
N ARG A 626 -12.52 16.50 6.16
CA ARG A 626 -13.28 17.57 5.51
C ARG A 626 -12.55 18.02 4.25
N ILE A 627 -13.33 18.44 3.26
CA ILE A 627 -12.78 19.05 2.04
C ILE A 627 -13.07 20.55 2.13
N ARG A 628 -12.11 21.38 1.71
CA ARG A 628 -12.24 22.82 1.72
C ARG A 628 -11.53 23.48 0.55
N LYS A 629 -11.93 24.67 0.20
CA LYS A 629 -11.20 25.51 -0.76
C LYS A 629 -9.85 26.00 -0.16
N LYS A 630 -8.82 26.13 -0.99
CA LYS A 630 -7.54 26.72 -0.60
C LYS A 630 -7.72 28.14 -0.08
N ILE A 631 -8.49 28.96 -0.83
CA ILE A 631 -8.89 30.31 -0.47
C ILE A 631 -10.28 30.22 0.11
N LEU A 632 -10.46 30.46 1.41
CA LEU A 632 -11.75 30.29 2.08
C LEU A 632 -12.75 31.37 1.68
N ASN A 633 -12.30 32.62 1.54
CA ASN A 633 -13.16 33.75 1.23
C ASN A 633 -13.61 33.75 -0.24
N ALA A 634 -14.92 33.78 -0.47
CA ALA A 634 -15.54 33.76 -1.79
C ALA A 634 -15.11 34.90 -2.72
N THR A 635 -14.94 36.11 -2.18
CA THR A 635 -14.55 37.29 -2.95
C THR A 635 -13.09 37.19 -3.40
N GLU A 636 -12.23 36.66 -2.54
CA GLU A 636 -10.82 36.44 -2.86
C GLU A 636 -10.65 35.34 -3.92
N ARG A 637 -11.42 34.22 -3.85
CA ARG A 637 -11.44 33.19 -4.90
C ARG A 637 -11.74 33.78 -6.27
N LYS A 638 -12.85 34.53 -6.39
CA LYS A 638 -13.24 35.19 -7.65
C LYS A 638 -12.21 36.20 -8.16
N ARG A 639 -11.40 36.79 -7.28
CA ARG A 639 -10.31 37.69 -7.68
C ARG A 639 -9.10 36.91 -8.19
N SER A 640 -8.81 35.75 -7.59
CA SER A 640 -7.67 34.90 -8.01
C SER A 640 -7.93 34.25 -9.38
N GLU A 641 -9.18 33.87 -9.70
CA GLU A 641 -9.58 33.32 -11.00
C GLU A 641 -9.49 34.30 -12.17
N ARG A 642 -9.49 35.62 -11.86
CA ARG A 642 -9.41 36.70 -12.88
C ARG A 642 -7.96 37.13 -13.19
N LYS A 643 -6.99 36.65 -12.42
CA LYS A 643 -5.55 36.89 -12.64
C LYS A 643 -4.94 35.73 -13.40
#